data_ffa23d74385519bed10c61816c7cb342
#
_entry.id   ffa23d74385519bed10c61816c7cb342
#
_cell.length_a   1.000
_cell.length_b   1.000
_cell.length_c   1.000
_cell.angle_alpha   90.00
_cell.angle_beta   90.00
_cell.angle_gamma   90.00
#
_symmetry.space_group_name_H-M   'P 1'
#
loop_
_entity.id
_entity.type
_entity.pdbx_description
1 polymer ?
#
loop_
_entity_poly.entity_id
_entity_poly.type
_entity_poly.pdbx_seq_one_letter_code
_entity_poly.pdbx_strand_id
1 'polypeptide(L)'
;MVACSLLALCGLKMPPANSQELNRRTTSQSAPEVNLDQVGNISLTLIHQADRLLADQQWDEAIEVVRGVVRTDGKRLIAVNAGKAKTEGPYYLTVQQYAQGWFASLGQRAPEALVRYRRQVDPLARRWFIEARKTGDRTLLQRIVDELFASSYGDDALLLLGEYGLEEGDYTAARFCWEQIFSQPRGGLAPDHQHAVHGRPFWMQLRLLNSNEAWAAVMPALQAAPAGRPWLTCPNSDLERAAIFARLVLVSVMERHEQRARRELEYLGRLYPGEQGRLAGRTGSYVKILEDLLARSANWKQVAASTDWSTFAGTVSRSATPARSIDIRHVPVWFQSLQHWTAEQELMSLVRPRIAEDMQGLLSCFPVIHRQVVYVNEQTRIRAFQLQDGSPAWNPADATGTIFDSGIARDQLLLEGKHFGVVRGTLTVHRNRLFAKVGSPVSVLSQRADPLVHPTGYLVGLDLDAEGKLLPGFPLRPDGPDWAFEGAPVIDGNQLYVGMRRRDQVRSHAYLACFELDSGKLRWRVLICSAETPGQGQWPEITHHLLTLDHGMLYYNTNAGAIAAVRAADGDIRWLTTYPRRTFRAGAAEGAGRHFFRDLNPCLIHRGILVVAPSDSQQVFALEAATGALLWQEQSGKTDDIVHLLGVVGDDLVASGDYLYWLDLYKGHLRRQFPDAVDNDLAAARPDPRGLGRGLIAGGEVYWPTRETIYVFRREVARDAAAWQLHRQIDLLPRGVSGGHLLICNDRLLLVTANRLFAFRND
;
A
#
# COMPACT_ATOMS: atom_id res chain seq x y z
N MET A 1 25.00 -64.57 -46.87
CA MET A 1 24.46 -65.84 -46.42
C MET A 1 23.40 -65.55 -45.37
N VAL A 2 22.14 -65.65 -45.81
CA VAL A 2 21.15 -66.62 -45.31
C VAL A 2 20.66 -66.23 -43.94
N ALA A 3 19.40 -66.04 -43.62
CA ALA A 3 18.07 -66.31 -44.20
C ALA A 3 17.08 -65.39 -43.43
N CYS A 4 16.15 -64.73 -44.04
CA CYS A 4 14.75 -65.09 -44.39
C CYS A 4 13.98 -65.88 -43.33
N SER A 5 12.91 -65.28 -42.77
CA SER A 5 11.52 -65.76 -42.85
C SER A 5 10.64 -64.96 -41.87
N LEU A 6 9.74 -64.16 -42.36
CA LEU A 6 8.28 -64.35 -42.49
C LEU A 6 7.51 -64.76 -41.20
N LEU A 7 6.66 -63.84 -40.73
CA LEU A 7 5.23 -64.12 -40.58
C LEU A 7 4.40 -62.84 -40.52
N ALA A 8 3.36 -62.88 -41.32
CA ALA A 8 2.44 -61.75 -41.55
C ALA A 8 1.21 -61.80 -40.62
N LEU A 9 0.44 -60.71 -40.66
CA LEU A 9 -0.98 -60.58 -40.35
C LEU A 9 -1.39 -60.37 -38.90
N CYS A 10 -1.65 -59.11 -38.57
CA CYS A 10 -2.99 -58.72 -38.15
C CYS A 10 -3.14 -57.21 -38.30
N GLY A 11 -3.98 -56.81 -39.25
CA GLY A 11 -4.29 -55.40 -39.50
C GLY A 11 -5.17 -54.83 -38.41
N LEU A 12 -4.66 -53.84 -37.72
CA LEU A 12 -5.42 -52.85 -36.97
C LEU A 12 -5.07 -51.48 -37.52
N LYS A 13 -6.04 -50.91 -38.26
CA LYS A 13 -6.00 -49.50 -38.70
C LYS A 13 -5.93 -48.62 -37.49
N MET A 14 -4.79 -47.97 -37.26
CA MET A 14 -4.73 -46.77 -36.41
C MET A 14 -5.37 -45.60 -37.17
N PRO A 15 -6.21 -44.78 -36.49
CA PRO A 15 -6.67 -43.52 -37.07
C PRO A 15 -5.49 -42.55 -37.18
N PRO A 16 -5.50 -41.61 -38.14
CA PRO A 16 -4.41 -40.65 -38.29
C PRO A 16 -4.31 -39.79 -37.05
N ALA A 17 -3.13 -39.75 -36.45
CA ALA A 17 -2.81 -38.86 -35.36
C ALA A 17 -3.00 -37.41 -35.83
N ASN A 18 -3.93 -36.71 -35.21
CA ASN A 18 -4.23 -35.33 -35.45
C ASN A 18 -3.02 -34.48 -35.04
N SER A 19 -2.26 -33.98 -35.99
CA SER A 19 -1.06 -33.18 -35.83
C SER A 19 -1.33 -31.83 -35.11
N GLN A 20 -2.59 -31.59 -34.74
CA GLN A 20 -2.98 -30.39 -33.92
C GLN A 20 -2.97 -30.62 -32.42
N GLU A 21 -2.85 -31.84 -31.91
CA GLU A 21 -2.78 -32.09 -30.46
C GLU A 21 -1.36 -32.09 -29.87
N LEU A 22 -0.32 -32.14 -30.71
CA LEU A 22 1.08 -32.11 -30.23
C LEU A 22 1.60 -30.69 -29.93
N ASN A 23 0.89 -29.65 -30.33
CA ASN A 23 1.28 -28.26 -30.05
C ASN A 23 0.56 -27.62 -28.85
N ARG A 24 -0.22 -28.40 -28.10
CA ARG A 24 -0.84 -27.96 -26.83
C ARG A 24 -0.16 -28.49 -25.56
N ARG A 25 1.08 -28.90 -25.62
CA ARG A 25 1.95 -28.82 -24.44
C ARG A 25 2.41 -27.38 -24.32
N THR A 26 1.48 -26.50 -23.98
CA THR A 26 1.81 -25.25 -23.29
C THR A 26 2.72 -25.64 -22.14
N THR A 27 3.98 -25.34 -22.29
CA THR A 27 4.89 -25.19 -21.16
C THR A 27 4.12 -24.39 -20.12
N SER A 28 3.73 -24.99 -19.03
CA SER A 28 3.30 -24.31 -17.83
C SER A 28 4.51 -23.48 -17.40
N GLN A 29 4.56 -22.22 -17.90
CA GLN A 29 5.58 -21.28 -17.47
C GLN A 29 5.29 -21.04 -16.00
N SER A 30 6.13 -21.62 -15.14
CA SER A 30 6.12 -21.28 -13.71
C SER A 30 6.11 -19.76 -13.61
N ALA A 31 5.14 -19.22 -12.85
CA ALA A 31 5.12 -17.79 -12.55
C ALA A 31 6.50 -17.39 -12.01
N PRO A 32 7.03 -16.22 -12.41
CA PRO A 32 8.35 -15.79 -11.99
C PRO A 32 8.43 -15.78 -10.46
N GLU A 33 9.38 -16.51 -9.93
CA GLU A 33 9.52 -16.79 -8.51
C GLU A 33 9.98 -15.54 -7.75
N VAL A 34 9.25 -15.20 -6.70
CA VAL A 34 9.63 -14.19 -5.73
C VAL A 34 10.50 -14.86 -4.66
N ASN A 35 11.72 -14.37 -4.49
CA ASN A 35 12.63 -14.89 -3.49
C ASN A 35 12.60 -14.01 -2.23
N LEU A 36 12.40 -14.66 -1.10
CA LEU A 36 12.35 -14.04 0.22
C LEU A 36 13.47 -14.61 1.09
N ASP A 37 13.91 -13.85 2.09
CA ASP A 37 14.81 -14.37 3.13
C ASP A 37 14.05 -15.26 4.10
N GLN A 38 13.76 -16.48 3.64
CA GLN A 38 12.99 -17.45 4.39
C GLN A 38 13.87 -18.26 5.34
N VAL A 39 13.23 -18.75 6.40
CA VAL A 39 13.83 -19.70 7.33
C VAL A 39 14.22 -21.01 6.62
N GLY A 40 15.36 -21.55 6.97
CA GLY A 40 15.86 -22.82 6.39
C GLY A 40 15.10 -24.05 6.88
N ASN A 41 15.25 -25.16 6.15
CA ASN A 41 14.59 -26.43 6.47
C ASN A 41 14.91 -26.97 7.88
N ILE A 42 16.11 -26.67 8.41
CA ILE A 42 16.51 -27.09 9.75
C ILE A 42 15.60 -26.45 10.80
N SER A 43 15.40 -25.15 10.74
CA SER A 43 14.53 -24.43 11.70
C SER A 43 13.06 -24.80 11.54
N LEU A 44 12.58 -25.08 10.33
CA LEU A 44 11.24 -25.65 10.11
C LEU A 44 11.10 -27.02 10.77
N THR A 45 12.11 -27.88 10.64
CA THR A 45 12.13 -29.20 11.29
C THR A 45 12.12 -29.06 12.81
N LEU A 46 12.87 -28.11 13.37
CA LEU A 46 12.87 -27.84 14.82
C LEU A 46 11.49 -27.35 15.31
N ILE A 47 10.80 -26.50 14.56
CA ILE A 47 9.44 -26.07 14.90
C ILE A 47 8.48 -27.28 14.92
N HIS A 48 8.56 -28.15 13.92
CA HIS A 48 7.76 -29.39 13.91
C HIS A 48 8.17 -30.36 15.04
N GLN A 49 9.43 -30.38 15.43
CA GLN A 49 9.89 -31.14 16.59
C GLN A 49 9.28 -30.60 17.89
N ALA A 50 9.24 -29.26 18.04
CA ALA A 50 8.60 -28.62 19.19
C ALA A 50 7.11 -29.01 19.30
N ASP A 51 6.38 -29.11 18.19
CA ASP A 51 4.99 -29.56 18.18
C ASP A 51 4.85 -31.05 18.64
N ARG A 52 5.80 -31.92 18.29
CA ARG A 52 5.82 -33.31 18.77
C ARG A 52 6.16 -33.38 20.26
N LEU A 53 7.21 -32.68 20.71
CA LEU A 53 7.55 -32.59 22.12
C LEU A 53 6.39 -32.08 22.97
N LEU A 54 5.62 -31.12 22.46
CA LEU A 54 4.42 -30.62 23.11
C LEU A 54 3.35 -31.71 23.25
N ALA A 55 3.14 -32.50 22.18
CA ALA A 55 2.21 -33.65 22.21
C ALA A 55 2.66 -34.72 23.19
N ASP A 56 3.96 -34.96 23.33
CA ASP A 56 4.58 -35.90 24.25
C ASP A 56 4.72 -35.36 25.68
N GLN A 57 4.13 -34.19 25.99
CA GLN A 57 4.17 -33.50 27.28
C GLN A 57 5.58 -33.09 27.76
N GLN A 58 6.55 -33.04 26.84
CA GLN A 58 7.91 -32.52 27.08
C GLN A 58 7.93 -31.00 26.90
N TRP A 59 7.25 -30.28 27.81
CA TRP A 59 6.89 -28.87 27.62
C TRP A 59 8.09 -27.93 27.69
N ASP A 60 9.04 -28.17 28.63
CA ASP A 60 10.19 -27.30 28.78
C ASP A 60 11.12 -27.39 27.55
N GLU A 61 11.31 -28.62 27.04
CA GLU A 61 12.07 -28.86 25.82
C GLU A 61 11.41 -28.26 24.59
N ALA A 62 10.08 -28.38 24.46
CA ALA A 62 9.32 -27.77 23.37
C ALA A 62 9.48 -26.26 23.37
N ILE A 63 9.36 -25.60 24.53
CA ILE A 63 9.54 -24.16 24.72
C ILE A 63 10.96 -23.73 24.32
N GLU A 64 11.98 -24.45 24.80
CA GLU A 64 13.37 -24.08 24.54
C GLU A 64 13.77 -24.28 23.07
N VAL A 65 13.24 -25.29 22.39
CA VAL A 65 13.45 -25.48 20.94
C VAL A 65 12.92 -24.28 20.16
N VAL A 66 11.69 -23.81 20.43
CA VAL A 66 11.12 -22.64 19.75
C VAL A 66 11.92 -21.38 20.07
N ARG A 67 12.32 -21.17 21.32
CA ARG A 67 13.19 -20.03 21.71
C ARG A 67 14.54 -20.09 21.03
N GLY A 68 15.11 -21.29 20.84
CA GLY A 68 16.34 -21.52 20.10
C GLY A 68 16.22 -21.06 18.64
N VAL A 69 15.14 -21.43 17.95
CA VAL A 69 14.87 -21.00 16.58
C VAL A 69 14.72 -19.48 16.49
N VAL A 70 14.03 -18.84 17.44
CA VAL A 70 13.91 -17.38 17.49
C VAL A 70 15.27 -16.71 17.65
N ARG A 71 16.15 -17.23 18.50
CA ARG A 71 17.52 -16.69 18.70
C ARG A 71 18.36 -16.74 17.42
N THR A 72 18.20 -17.78 16.60
CA THR A 72 18.98 -18.00 15.39
C THR A 72 18.42 -17.30 14.17
N ASP A 73 17.11 -17.42 13.94
CA ASP A 73 16.43 -17.03 12.71
C ASP A 73 15.26 -16.04 12.92
N GLY A 74 15.19 -15.38 14.08
CA GLY A 74 14.04 -14.58 14.49
C GLY A 74 13.57 -13.53 13.47
N LYS A 75 14.48 -12.96 12.68
CA LYS A 75 14.19 -11.95 11.65
C LYS A 75 13.85 -12.54 10.28
N ARG A 76 14.13 -13.83 10.05
CA ARG A 76 13.79 -14.48 8.79
C ARG A 76 12.30 -14.74 8.67
N LEU A 77 11.84 -14.87 7.43
CA LEU A 77 10.43 -15.05 7.12
C LEU A 77 10.02 -16.52 7.16
N ILE A 78 8.86 -16.79 7.71
CA ILE A 78 8.21 -18.08 7.69
C ILE A 78 6.84 -17.97 7.03
N ALA A 79 6.55 -18.90 6.10
CA ALA A 79 5.24 -18.96 5.47
C ALA A 79 4.18 -19.40 6.49
N VAL A 80 3.12 -18.63 6.58
CA VAL A 80 1.92 -19.01 7.32
C VAL A 80 0.98 -19.68 6.33
N ASN A 81 0.66 -20.95 6.56
CA ASN A 81 -0.21 -21.70 5.68
C ASN A 81 -1.57 -21.02 5.58
N ALA A 82 -1.73 -20.29 4.52
CA ALA A 82 -3.01 -19.94 3.98
C ALA A 82 -3.64 -21.21 3.43
N GLY A 83 -4.90 -21.42 3.72
CA GLY A 83 -5.61 -22.62 3.34
C GLY A 83 -5.45 -23.02 1.87
N LYS A 84 -5.93 -24.19 1.50
CA LYS A 84 -5.73 -24.96 0.26
C LYS A 84 -6.01 -24.30 -1.09
N ALA A 85 -6.22 -23.00 -1.19
CA ALA A 85 -6.50 -22.31 -2.45
C ALA A 85 -5.21 -22.01 -3.21
N LYS A 86 -4.99 -22.69 -4.33
CA LYS A 86 -3.82 -22.52 -5.22
C LYS A 86 -3.71 -21.16 -5.92
N THR A 87 -4.66 -20.26 -5.73
CA THR A 87 -4.76 -18.98 -6.45
C THR A 87 -4.25 -17.77 -5.67
N GLU A 88 -3.91 -17.95 -4.41
CA GLU A 88 -3.56 -16.87 -3.50
C GLU A 88 -2.10 -16.97 -3.09
N GLY A 89 -1.39 -15.84 -3.18
CA GLY A 89 0.00 -15.79 -2.77
C GLY A 89 0.17 -16.10 -1.28
N PRO A 90 1.25 -16.78 -0.86
CA PRO A 90 1.48 -17.06 0.54
C PRO A 90 1.74 -15.77 1.34
N TYR A 91 1.32 -15.80 2.58
CA TYR A 91 1.51 -14.78 3.58
C TYR A 91 2.66 -15.16 4.52
N TYR A 92 3.49 -14.21 4.88
CA TYR A 92 4.69 -14.45 5.66
C TYR A 92 4.76 -13.55 6.89
N LEU A 93 5.28 -14.11 7.97
CA LEU A 93 5.66 -13.39 9.19
C LEU A 93 7.15 -13.59 9.47
N THR A 94 7.72 -12.80 10.35
CA THR A 94 9.02 -13.15 10.92
C THR A 94 8.88 -14.38 11.83
N VAL A 95 9.95 -15.16 11.97
CA VAL A 95 9.98 -16.31 12.89
C VAL A 95 9.67 -15.88 14.31
N GLN A 96 10.12 -14.69 14.71
CA GLN A 96 9.80 -14.12 16.03
C GLN A 96 8.28 -13.96 16.23
N GLN A 97 7.59 -13.35 15.28
CA GLN A 97 6.12 -13.19 15.37
C GLN A 97 5.38 -14.53 15.31
N TYR A 98 5.83 -15.43 14.44
CA TYR A 98 5.29 -16.78 14.38
C TYR A 98 5.40 -17.51 15.72
N ALA A 99 6.57 -17.38 16.38
CA ALA A 99 6.79 -18.00 17.70
C ALA A 99 5.87 -17.39 18.77
N GLN A 100 5.59 -16.07 18.74
CA GLN A 100 4.61 -15.50 19.68
C GLN A 100 3.21 -16.10 19.48
N GLY A 101 2.79 -16.31 18.23
CA GLY A 101 1.56 -17.03 17.92
C GLY A 101 1.58 -18.49 18.41
N TRP A 102 2.72 -19.16 18.29
CA TRP A 102 2.91 -20.53 18.81
C TRP A 102 2.77 -20.55 20.34
N PHE A 103 3.44 -19.65 21.07
CA PHE A 103 3.32 -19.54 22.54
C PHE A 103 1.89 -19.18 22.97
N ALA A 104 1.23 -18.27 22.25
CA ALA A 104 -0.16 -17.93 22.53
C ALA A 104 -1.10 -19.13 22.36
N SER A 105 -0.84 -19.99 21.38
CA SER A 105 -1.63 -21.22 21.15
C SER A 105 -1.57 -22.23 22.30
N LEU A 106 -0.55 -22.15 23.17
CA LEU A 106 -0.40 -23.02 24.32
C LEU A 106 -1.59 -22.93 25.27
N GLY A 107 -2.22 -21.74 25.38
CA GLY A 107 -3.41 -21.58 26.21
C GLY A 107 -4.55 -22.53 25.90
N GLN A 108 -4.66 -22.97 24.64
CA GLN A 108 -5.66 -23.97 24.20
C GLN A 108 -5.09 -25.37 24.03
N ARG A 109 -3.84 -25.49 23.52
CA ARG A 109 -3.23 -26.78 23.16
C ARG A 109 -2.63 -27.49 24.35
N ALA A 110 -2.01 -26.76 25.29
CA ALA A 110 -1.31 -27.29 26.45
C ALA A 110 -1.26 -26.23 27.56
N PRO A 111 -2.33 -26.03 28.34
CA PRO A 111 -2.38 -24.96 29.36
C PRO A 111 -1.23 -25.05 30.37
N GLU A 112 -0.78 -26.23 30.71
CA GLU A 112 0.32 -26.49 31.64
C GLU A 112 1.67 -26.01 31.07
N ALA A 113 1.88 -26.19 29.76
CA ALA A 113 3.04 -25.61 29.06
C ALA A 113 3.03 -24.07 29.10
N LEU A 114 1.86 -23.45 28.96
CA LEU A 114 1.73 -21.98 29.12
C LEU A 114 2.13 -21.53 30.53
N VAL A 115 1.71 -22.27 31.59
CA VAL A 115 2.10 -21.97 32.97
C VAL A 115 3.62 -22.04 33.13
N ARG A 116 4.28 -23.06 32.55
CA ARG A 116 5.76 -23.16 32.57
C ARG A 116 6.42 -22.03 31.83
N TYR A 117 5.94 -21.69 30.62
CA TYR A 117 6.43 -20.56 29.85
C TYR A 117 6.33 -19.26 30.64
N ARG A 118 5.16 -18.97 31.23
CA ARG A 118 4.93 -17.76 32.05
C ARG A 118 5.87 -17.68 33.26
N ARG A 119 6.13 -18.78 33.95
CA ARG A 119 7.12 -18.80 35.05
C ARG A 119 8.51 -18.34 34.62
N GLN A 120 8.89 -18.62 33.39
CA GLN A 120 10.20 -18.22 32.84
C GLN A 120 10.23 -16.76 32.39
N VAL A 121 9.14 -16.23 31.82
CA VAL A 121 9.15 -14.92 31.15
C VAL A 121 8.49 -13.79 31.96
N ASP A 122 7.55 -14.09 32.84
CA ASP A 122 6.81 -13.09 33.62
C ASP A 122 7.70 -12.18 34.50
N PRO A 123 8.78 -12.65 35.14
CA PRO A 123 9.66 -11.76 35.89
C PRO A 123 10.24 -10.63 35.04
N LEU A 124 10.58 -10.91 33.76
CA LEU A 124 11.08 -9.95 32.82
C LEU A 124 9.97 -9.04 32.29
N ALA A 125 8.84 -9.62 31.88
CA ALA A 125 7.68 -8.88 31.40
C ALA A 125 7.17 -7.89 32.45
N ARG A 126 7.06 -8.33 33.72
CA ARG A 126 6.69 -7.46 34.85
C ARG A 126 7.62 -6.29 35.02
N ARG A 127 8.93 -6.53 34.97
CA ARG A 127 9.93 -5.43 35.08
C ARG A 127 9.74 -4.40 33.98
N TRP A 128 9.62 -4.82 32.73
CA TRP A 128 9.40 -3.92 31.60
C TRP A 128 8.06 -3.19 31.69
N PHE A 129 7.00 -3.85 32.10
CA PHE A 129 5.68 -3.26 32.24
C PHE A 129 5.65 -2.18 33.32
N ILE A 130 6.24 -2.45 34.51
CA ILE A 130 6.31 -1.48 35.61
C ILE A 130 7.15 -0.26 35.19
N GLU A 131 8.29 -0.48 34.55
CA GLU A 131 9.15 0.60 34.08
C GLU A 131 8.45 1.44 33.00
N ALA A 132 7.80 0.79 32.03
CA ALA A 132 7.02 1.47 30.99
C ALA A 132 5.91 2.36 31.59
N ARG A 133 5.18 1.86 32.59
CA ARG A 133 4.14 2.65 33.27
C ARG A 133 4.70 3.84 34.06
N LYS A 134 5.89 3.70 34.59
CA LYS A 134 6.54 4.77 35.37
C LYS A 134 7.12 5.86 34.47
N THR A 135 7.73 5.47 33.34
CA THR A 135 8.46 6.39 32.47
C THR A 135 7.65 6.87 31.26
N GLY A 136 6.53 6.21 30.94
CA GLY A 136 5.80 6.41 29.68
C GLY A 136 6.50 5.80 28.47
N ASP A 137 7.49 4.92 28.67
CA ASP A 137 8.26 4.31 27.58
C ASP A 137 7.46 3.22 26.87
N ARG A 138 6.92 3.57 25.71
CA ARG A 138 6.15 2.66 24.87
C ARG A 138 6.99 1.56 24.23
N THR A 139 8.31 1.78 24.10
CA THR A 139 9.19 0.78 23.49
C THR A 139 9.28 -0.48 24.34
N LEU A 140 9.20 -0.34 25.66
CA LEU A 140 9.16 -1.47 26.59
C LEU A 140 7.84 -2.26 26.47
N LEU A 141 6.71 -1.57 26.31
CA LEU A 141 5.42 -2.24 26.07
C LEU A 141 5.44 -2.98 24.73
N GLN A 142 5.96 -2.33 23.68
CA GLN A 142 6.10 -2.96 22.37
C GLN A 142 7.00 -4.21 22.42
N ARG A 143 8.09 -4.17 23.22
CA ARG A 143 8.93 -5.32 23.44
C ARG A 143 8.22 -6.47 24.15
N ILE A 144 7.32 -6.18 25.12
CA ILE A 144 6.48 -7.24 25.72
C ILE A 144 5.65 -7.92 24.64
N VAL A 145 4.99 -7.13 23.78
CA VAL A 145 4.17 -7.67 22.70
C VAL A 145 5.00 -8.42 21.65
N ASP A 146 6.18 -7.93 21.29
CA ASP A 146 7.01 -8.52 20.26
C ASP A 146 7.80 -9.77 20.73
N GLU A 147 8.21 -9.80 22.01
CA GLU A 147 9.10 -10.84 22.53
C GLU A 147 8.43 -11.79 23.54
N LEU A 148 7.41 -11.33 24.29
CA LEU A 148 6.81 -11.99 25.44
C LEU A 148 5.28 -11.94 25.40
N PHE A 149 4.68 -11.99 24.22
CA PHE A 149 3.24 -11.82 23.97
C PHE A 149 2.34 -12.69 24.86
N ALA A 150 2.70 -13.96 25.06
CA ALA A 150 1.93 -14.90 25.85
C ALA A 150 2.22 -14.84 27.37
N SER A 151 3.02 -13.85 27.83
CA SER A 151 3.20 -13.58 29.27
C SER A 151 1.91 -13.13 29.93
N SER A 152 1.88 -13.09 31.26
CA SER A 152 0.74 -12.54 32.03
C SER A 152 0.61 -11.02 31.94
N TYR A 153 1.49 -10.34 31.21
CA TYR A 153 1.51 -8.88 30.98
C TYR A 153 1.29 -8.51 29.51
N GLY A 154 1.03 -9.50 28.64
CA GLY A 154 0.84 -9.27 27.21
C GLY A 154 -0.42 -8.49 26.89
N ASP A 155 -1.54 -8.86 27.47
CA ASP A 155 -2.82 -8.17 27.36
C ASP A 155 -2.83 -6.79 28.01
N ASP A 156 -2.22 -6.64 29.18
CA ASP A 156 -2.00 -5.34 29.84
C ASP A 156 -1.17 -4.38 28.96
N ALA A 157 -0.10 -4.89 28.34
CA ALA A 157 0.72 -4.10 27.43
C ALA A 157 -0.06 -3.68 26.19
N LEU A 158 -0.86 -4.58 25.60
CA LEU A 158 -1.75 -4.27 24.48
C LEU A 158 -2.83 -3.25 24.86
N LEU A 159 -3.43 -3.39 26.05
CA LEU A 159 -4.41 -2.44 26.53
C LEU A 159 -3.82 -1.02 26.57
N LEU A 160 -2.63 -0.88 27.16
CA LEU A 160 -1.98 0.42 27.33
C LEU A 160 -1.45 0.98 26.01
N LEU A 161 -0.91 0.16 25.12
CA LEU A 161 -0.53 0.57 23.76
C LEU A 161 -1.74 1.05 22.96
N GLY A 162 -2.88 0.38 23.09
CA GLY A 162 -4.13 0.80 22.47
C GLY A 162 -4.62 2.16 23.00
N GLU A 163 -4.51 2.43 24.32
CA GLU A 163 -4.83 3.74 24.89
C GLU A 163 -3.92 4.84 24.33
N TYR A 164 -2.61 4.61 24.24
CA TYR A 164 -1.69 5.56 23.63
C TYR A 164 -1.98 5.80 22.14
N GLY A 165 -2.31 4.75 21.39
CA GLY A 165 -2.73 4.90 19.99
C GLY A 165 -3.98 5.76 19.85
N LEU A 166 -4.98 5.54 20.72
CA LEU A 166 -6.19 6.36 20.74
C LEU A 166 -5.91 7.83 21.03
N GLU A 167 -5.04 8.12 22.01
CA GLU A 167 -4.65 9.47 22.38
C GLU A 167 -3.92 10.21 21.25
N GLU A 168 -3.14 9.50 20.46
CA GLU A 168 -2.41 10.04 19.29
C GLU A 168 -3.24 10.12 18.01
N GLY A 169 -4.45 9.55 18.02
CA GLY A 169 -5.30 9.44 16.83
C GLY A 169 -4.88 8.31 15.89
N ASP A 170 -3.98 7.42 16.34
CA ASP A 170 -3.67 6.17 15.62
C ASP A 170 -4.73 5.11 15.93
N TYR A 171 -5.87 5.30 15.30
CA TYR A 171 -7.04 4.45 15.51
C TYR A 171 -6.83 3.02 14.98
N THR A 172 -6.00 2.87 13.96
CA THR A 172 -5.65 1.56 13.39
C THR A 172 -4.82 0.74 14.39
N ALA A 173 -3.79 1.33 14.98
CA ALA A 173 -2.97 0.66 16.00
C ALA A 173 -3.77 0.39 17.27
N ALA A 174 -4.56 1.37 17.76
CA ALA A 174 -5.41 1.19 18.93
C ALA A 174 -6.36 -0.01 18.77
N ARG A 175 -7.06 -0.07 17.63
CA ARG A 175 -7.95 -1.18 17.29
C ARG A 175 -7.20 -2.50 17.25
N PHE A 176 -6.08 -2.55 16.54
CA PHE A 176 -5.28 -3.78 16.39
C PHE A 176 -4.78 -4.31 17.72
N CYS A 177 -4.30 -3.44 18.64
CA CYS A 177 -3.91 -3.85 19.97
C CYS A 177 -5.06 -4.48 20.75
N TRP A 178 -6.23 -3.85 20.75
CA TRP A 178 -7.39 -4.35 21.51
C TRP A 178 -8.03 -5.60 20.89
N GLU A 179 -8.01 -5.75 19.58
CA GLU A 179 -8.48 -6.97 18.90
C GLU A 179 -7.61 -8.19 19.20
N GLN A 180 -6.34 -8.01 19.59
CA GLN A 180 -5.45 -9.09 20.01
C GLN A 180 -5.67 -9.55 21.45
N ILE A 181 -6.41 -8.80 22.27
CA ILE A 181 -6.69 -9.20 23.67
C ILE A 181 -7.68 -10.37 23.67
N PHE A 182 -8.69 -10.35 22.81
CA PHE A 182 -9.66 -11.42 22.70
C PHE A 182 -9.82 -11.91 21.28
N SER A 183 -9.96 -13.22 21.14
CA SER A 183 -10.21 -13.85 19.85
C SER A 183 -11.53 -13.37 19.25
N GLN A 184 -11.46 -12.84 18.05
CA GLN A 184 -12.62 -12.43 17.26
C GLN A 184 -12.92 -13.47 16.19
N PRO A 185 -14.20 -13.75 15.88
CA PRO A 185 -14.53 -14.63 14.77
C PRO A 185 -13.99 -14.04 13.45
N ARG A 186 -13.21 -14.82 12.72
CA ARG A 186 -12.74 -14.46 11.39
C ARG A 186 -13.35 -15.41 10.37
N GLY A 187 -14.19 -14.88 9.50
CA GLY A 187 -14.87 -15.68 8.46
C GLY A 187 -16.07 -16.49 8.96
N GLY A 188 -16.97 -16.82 8.07
CA GLY A 188 -18.06 -17.75 8.34
C GLY A 188 -19.38 -17.17 8.82
N LEU A 189 -19.52 -15.84 8.98
CA LEU A 189 -20.82 -15.25 9.35
C LEU A 189 -21.76 -15.01 8.15
N ALA A 190 -21.28 -15.14 6.91
CA ALA A 190 -22.13 -15.04 5.73
C ALA A 190 -21.60 -15.92 4.57
N PRO A 191 -22.50 -16.37 3.65
CA PRO A 191 -22.17 -17.32 2.58
C PRO A 191 -21.18 -16.79 1.51
N ASP A 192 -20.98 -15.48 1.42
CA ASP A 192 -20.19 -14.83 0.35
C ASP A 192 -18.67 -14.90 0.51
N HIS A 193 -18.16 -15.76 1.41
CA HIS A 193 -16.75 -15.75 1.82
C HIS A 193 -15.82 -16.64 0.98
N GLN A 194 -16.17 -16.94 -0.26
CA GLN A 194 -15.43 -17.89 -1.09
C GLN A 194 -13.99 -17.43 -1.46
N HIS A 195 -13.59 -16.19 -1.16
CA HIS A 195 -12.36 -15.60 -1.68
C HIS A 195 -11.40 -14.99 -0.63
N ALA A 196 -11.65 -15.11 0.66
CA ALA A 196 -10.75 -14.59 1.69
C ALA A 196 -9.99 -15.72 2.37
N VAL A 197 -8.68 -15.81 2.15
CA VAL A 197 -7.78 -16.88 2.66
C VAL A 197 -7.76 -16.95 4.17
N HIS A 198 -7.75 -15.81 4.83
CA HIS A 198 -7.63 -15.69 6.28
C HIS A 198 -8.93 -15.31 6.98
N GLY A 199 -10.01 -15.21 6.21
CA GLY A 199 -11.27 -14.69 6.70
C GLY A 199 -11.27 -13.15 6.85
N ARG A 200 -12.44 -12.54 6.73
CA ARG A 200 -12.56 -11.09 6.90
C ARG A 200 -12.54 -10.74 8.39
N PRO A 201 -11.95 -9.61 8.78
CA PRO A 201 -12.01 -9.10 10.14
C PRO A 201 -13.46 -9.02 10.64
N PHE A 202 -13.66 -9.25 11.92
CA PHE A 202 -14.99 -9.26 12.53
C PHE A 202 -15.77 -7.96 12.26
N TRP A 203 -15.14 -6.80 12.39
CA TRP A 203 -15.75 -5.50 12.16
C TRP A 203 -16.28 -5.32 10.72
N MET A 204 -15.62 -5.95 9.72
CA MET A 204 -16.13 -5.95 8.33
C MET A 204 -17.38 -6.82 8.19
N GLN A 205 -17.46 -7.92 8.95
CA GLN A 205 -18.59 -8.85 8.91
C GLN A 205 -19.84 -8.26 9.56
N LEU A 206 -19.70 -7.46 10.61
CA LEU A 206 -20.82 -6.78 11.26
C LEU A 206 -21.66 -5.92 10.30
N ARG A 207 -21.09 -5.45 9.21
CA ARG A 207 -21.81 -4.69 8.17
C ARG A 207 -22.90 -5.50 7.47
N LEU A 208 -22.76 -6.81 7.45
CA LEU A 208 -23.72 -7.73 6.81
C LEU A 208 -24.93 -8.00 7.70
N LEU A 209 -24.88 -7.66 8.99
CA LEU A 209 -25.92 -7.87 9.97
C LEU A 209 -26.90 -6.68 9.97
N ASN A 210 -27.74 -6.61 8.96
CA ASN A 210 -28.66 -5.49 8.71
C ASN A 210 -30.10 -5.73 9.17
N SER A 211 -30.43 -6.93 9.65
CA SER A 211 -31.76 -7.28 10.16
C SER A 211 -31.67 -8.07 11.48
N ASN A 212 -32.79 -8.14 12.21
CA ASN A 212 -32.86 -8.95 13.44
C ASN A 212 -32.68 -10.44 13.18
N GLU A 213 -33.15 -10.94 12.02
CA GLU A 213 -32.96 -12.32 11.59
C GLU A 213 -31.47 -12.61 11.35
N ALA A 214 -30.74 -11.70 10.70
CA ALA A 214 -29.31 -11.82 10.49
C ALA A 214 -28.55 -11.88 11.82
N TRP A 215 -28.91 -11.04 12.78
CA TRP A 215 -28.36 -11.11 14.13
C TRP A 215 -28.67 -12.41 14.85
N ALA A 216 -29.93 -12.87 14.82
CA ALA A 216 -30.33 -14.11 15.46
C ALA A 216 -29.57 -15.33 14.93
N ALA A 217 -29.30 -15.35 13.63
CA ALA A 217 -28.56 -16.43 12.98
C ALA A 217 -27.09 -16.51 13.43
N VAL A 218 -26.44 -15.40 13.74
CA VAL A 218 -25.01 -15.36 14.10
C VAL A 218 -24.73 -15.33 15.61
N MET A 219 -25.70 -14.95 16.44
CA MET A 219 -25.54 -14.83 17.89
C MET A 219 -24.95 -16.07 18.55
N PRO A 220 -25.40 -17.30 18.22
CA PRO A 220 -24.79 -18.51 18.80
C PRO A 220 -23.30 -18.65 18.48
N ALA A 221 -22.88 -18.30 17.26
CA ALA A 221 -21.47 -18.36 16.85
C ALA A 221 -20.64 -17.27 17.54
N LEU A 222 -21.22 -16.09 17.80
CA LEU A 222 -20.56 -15.00 18.51
C LEU A 222 -20.38 -15.25 20.01
N GLN A 223 -21.27 -16.05 20.60
CA GLN A 223 -21.22 -16.44 22.01
C GLN A 223 -20.30 -17.66 22.24
N ALA A 224 -20.13 -18.50 21.21
CA ALA A 224 -19.24 -19.64 21.27
C ALA A 224 -17.75 -19.19 21.28
N ALA A 225 -16.90 -19.98 21.93
CA ALA A 225 -15.46 -19.79 21.79
C ALA A 225 -15.09 -20.04 20.31
N PRO A 226 -14.27 -19.15 19.68
CA PRO A 226 -13.92 -19.31 18.27
C PRO A 226 -13.22 -20.65 18.05
N ALA A 227 -13.72 -21.43 17.11
CA ALA A 227 -13.06 -22.65 16.65
C ALA A 227 -11.90 -22.26 15.73
N GLY A 228 -10.69 -22.76 16.02
CA GLY A 228 -9.52 -22.54 15.20
C GLY A 228 -8.32 -21.98 15.97
N ARG A 229 -7.18 -21.89 15.32
CA ARG A 229 -5.95 -21.32 15.92
C ARG A 229 -6.13 -19.80 16.05
N PRO A 230 -6.23 -19.26 17.27
CA PRO A 230 -6.34 -17.80 17.44
C PRO A 230 -4.96 -17.18 17.18
N TRP A 231 -4.77 -16.71 15.99
CA TRP A 231 -3.59 -15.99 15.59
C TRP A 231 -3.50 -14.67 16.36
N LEU A 232 -2.37 -14.41 16.98
CA LEU A 232 -2.10 -13.16 17.68
C LEU A 232 -3.22 -12.77 18.67
N THR A 233 -3.69 -13.72 19.47
CA THR A 233 -4.61 -13.43 20.56
C THR A 233 -3.96 -13.81 21.87
N CYS A 234 -3.99 -12.93 22.86
CA CYS A 234 -3.46 -13.20 24.19
C CYS A 234 -4.17 -14.40 24.82
N PRO A 235 -3.42 -15.39 25.33
CA PRO A 235 -4.04 -16.54 25.96
C PRO A 235 -4.49 -16.17 27.40
N ASN A 236 -5.73 -16.55 27.74
CA ASN A 236 -6.26 -16.43 29.10
C ASN A 236 -6.13 -15.02 29.71
N SER A 237 -6.60 -14.00 28.99
CA SER A 237 -6.70 -12.63 29.49
C SER A 237 -7.74 -12.56 30.63
N ASP A 238 -7.43 -11.83 31.69
CA ASP A 238 -8.34 -11.52 32.80
C ASP A 238 -9.06 -10.16 32.63
N LEU A 239 -8.78 -9.43 31.55
CA LEU A 239 -9.41 -8.18 31.24
C LEU A 239 -10.89 -8.35 30.88
N GLU A 240 -11.69 -7.39 31.30
CA GLU A 240 -13.14 -7.38 31.06
C GLU A 240 -13.45 -7.19 29.56
N ARG A 241 -14.10 -8.17 28.94
CA ARG A 241 -14.43 -8.16 27.52
C ARG A 241 -15.29 -6.96 27.10
N ALA A 242 -16.31 -6.63 27.89
CA ALA A 242 -17.19 -5.49 27.62
C ALA A 242 -16.41 -4.18 27.55
N ALA A 243 -15.43 -3.99 28.43
CA ALA A 243 -14.56 -2.80 28.44
C ALA A 243 -13.70 -2.71 27.18
N ILE A 244 -13.20 -3.84 26.65
CA ILE A 244 -12.41 -3.86 25.43
C ILE A 244 -13.30 -3.58 24.21
N PHE A 245 -14.48 -4.21 24.11
CA PHE A 245 -15.41 -3.93 23.03
C PHE A 245 -15.92 -2.50 23.04
N ALA A 246 -16.17 -1.91 24.22
CA ALA A 246 -16.53 -0.51 24.33
C ALA A 246 -15.43 0.42 23.75
N ARG A 247 -14.15 0.07 23.90
CA ARG A 247 -13.03 0.79 23.29
C ARG A 247 -12.99 0.66 21.76
N LEU A 248 -13.32 -0.53 21.21
CA LEU A 248 -13.43 -0.72 19.77
C LEU A 248 -14.54 0.15 19.16
N VAL A 249 -15.70 0.22 19.84
CA VAL A 249 -16.77 1.14 19.44
C VAL A 249 -16.31 2.59 19.51
N LEU A 250 -15.62 2.97 20.60
CA LEU A 250 -15.08 4.32 20.78
C LEU A 250 -14.14 4.70 19.62
N VAL A 251 -13.25 3.80 19.20
CA VAL A 251 -12.40 4.03 18.02
C VAL A 251 -13.24 4.36 16.80
N SER A 252 -14.29 3.60 16.52
CA SER A 252 -15.17 3.84 15.36
C SER A 252 -15.87 5.19 15.43
N VAL A 253 -16.26 5.65 16.65
CA VAL A 253 -16.82 6.98 16.86
C VAL A 253 -15.77 8.06 16.60
N MET A 254 -14.54 7.89 17.10
CA MET A 254 -13.45 8.84 16.91
C MET A 254 -13.01 8.94 15.44
N GLU A 255 -12.99 7.83 14.70
CA GLU A 255 -12.77 7.80 13.25
C GLU A 255 -13.92 8.40 12.44
N ARG A 256 -15.02 8.78 13.11
CA ARG A 256 -16.25 9.24 12.46
C ARG A 256 -16.82 8.24 11.45
N HIS A 257 -16.65 6.98 11.71
CA HIS A 257 -17.24 5.92 10.90
C HIS A 257 -18.60 5.51 11.49
N GLU A 258 -19.57 6.39 11.32
CA GLU A 258 -20.91 6.28 11.96
C GLU A 258 -21.54 4.90 11.74
N GLN A 259 -21.53 4.38 10.53
CA GLN A 259 -22.15 3.09 10.23
C GLN A 259 -21.49 1.93 11.00
N ARG A 260 -20.15 1.90 11.06
CA ARG A 260 -19.42 0.89 11.83
C ARG A 260 -19.67 1.06 13.32
N ALA A 261 -19.58 2.30 13.83
CA ALA A 261 -19.86 2.60 15.22
C ALA A 261 -21.26 2.13 15.66
N ARG A 262 -22.30 2.37 14.87
CA ARG A 262 -23.65 1.88 15.14
C ARG A 262 -23.75 0.36 15.19
N ARG A 263 -23.11 -0.35 14.26
CA ARG A 263 -23.14 -1.82 14.24
C ARG A 263 -22.36 -2.44 15.40
N GLU A 264 -21.21 -1.89 15.72
CA GLU A 264 -20.40 -2.34 16.86
C GLU A 264 -21.11 -2.03 18.20
N LEU A 265 -21.77 -0.88 18.29
CA LEU A 265 -22.57 -0.50 19.46
C LEU A 265 -23.78 -1.44 19.64
N GLU A 266 -24.48 -1.78 18.56
CA GLU A 266 -25.56 -2.77 18.57
C GLU A 266 -25.04 -4.14 19.05
N TYR A 267 -23.87 -4.57 18.55
CA TYR A 267 -23.20 -5.80 19.01
C TYR A 267 -22.88 -5.77 20.51
N LEU A 268 -22.28 -4.68 21.00
CA LEU A 268 -21.97 -4.48 22.42
C LEU A 268 -23.26 -4.59 23.28
N GLY A 269 -24.32 -3.90 22.88
CA GLY A 269 -25.60 -3.90 23.59
C GLY A 269 -26.30 -5.26 23.63
N ARG A 270 -26.14 -6.08 22.57
CA ARG A 270 -26.71 -7.44 22.51
C ARG A 270 -25.95 -8.45 23.35
N LEU A 271 -24.59 -8.34 23.42
CA LEU A 271 -23.77 -9.28 24.18
C LEU A 271 -23.58 -8.90 25.63
N TYR A 272 -23.52 -7.62 25.93
CA TYR A 272 -23.19 -7.10 27.27
C TYR A 272 -24.21 -6.04 27.72
N PRO A 273 -25.51 -6.39 27.76
CA PRO A 273 -26.56 -5.44 28.17
C PRO A 273 -26.39 -5.05 29.64
N GLY A 274 -26.22 -3.77 29.90
CA GLY A 274 -26.14 -3.27 31.27
C GLY A 274 -24.75 -3.20 31.89
N GLU A 275 -23.69 -3.69 31.21
CA GLU A 275 -22.32 -3.56 31.70
C GLU A 275 -21.92 -2.09 31.85
N GLN A 276 -21.19 -1.81 32.94
CA GLN A 276 -20.80 -0.47 33.35
C GLN A 276 -19.32 -0.40 33.62
N GLY A 277 -18.75 0.78 33.43
CA GLY A 277 -17.35 1.02 33.71
C GLY A 277 -16.94 2.43 33.36
N ARG A 278 -15.64 2.65 33.26
CA ARG A 278 -15.06 3.93 32.88
C ARG A 278 -14.62 3.94 31.43
N LEU A 279 -15.13 4.89 30.63
CA LEU A 279 -14.78 5.07 29.23
C LEU A 279 -14.79 6.56 28.87
N ALA A 280 -13.78 7.03 28.13
CA ALA A 280 -13.66 8.42 27.69
C ALA A 280 -13.86 9.44 28.83
N GLY A 281 -13.28 9.18 29.99
CA GLY A 281 -13.38 10.04 31.18
C GLY A 281 -14.72 9.99 31.91
N ARG A 282 -15.68 9.14 31.51
CA ARG A 282 -17.02 9.00 32.08
C ARG A 282 -17.19 7.64 32.76
N THR A 283 -18.00 7.58 33.80
CA THR A 283 -18.39 6.34 34.50
C THR A 283 -19.87 6.09 34.31
N GLY A 284 -20.24 4.85 33.98
CA GLY A 284 -21.63 4.44 33.73
C GLY A 284 -21.76 3.31 32.75
N SER A 285 -22.96 3.11 32.19
CA SER A 285 -23.21 2.11 31.16
C SER A 285 -22.41 2.43 29.89
N TYR A 286 -21.60 1.48 29.41
CA TYR A 286 -20.81 1.63 28.18
C TYR A 286 -21.70 1.99 26.99
N VAL A 287 -22.86 1.34 26.83
CA VAL A 287 -23.79 1.62 25.74
C VAL A 287 -24.27 3.07 25.78
N LYS A 288 -24.73 3.56 26.93
CA LYS A 288 -25.22 4.95 27.05
C LYS A 288 -24.12 5.99 26.82
N ILE A 289 -22.90 5.74 27.31
CA ILE A 289 -21.75 6.63 27.10
C ILE A 289 -21.46 6.73 25.58
N LEU A 290 -21.46 5.61 24.89
CA LEU A 290 -21.14 5.54 23.46
C LEU A 290 -22.26 6.10 22.57
N GLU A 291 -23.53 5.87 22.92
CA GLU A 291 -24.69 6.50 22.25
C GLU A 291 -24.59 8.02 22.28
N ASP A 292 -24.30 8.58 23.46
CA ASP A 292 -24.15 10.03 23.63
C ASP A 292 -22.92 10.58 22.85
N LEU A 293 -21.79 9.88 22.88
CA LEU A 293 -20.62 10.25 22.10
C LEU A 293 -20.88 10.19 20.59
N LEU A 294 -21.55 9.15 20.12
CA LEU A 294 -21.90 9.00 18.71
C LEU A 294 -22.84 10.13 18.27
N ALA A 295 -23.86 10.47 19.05
CA ALA A 295 -24.77 11.58 18.75
C ALA A 295 -24.02 12.93 18.68
N ARG A 296 -23.06 13.16 19.59
CA ARG A 296 -22.25 14.40 19.61
C ARG A 296 -21.24 14.44 18.47
N SER A 297 -20.73 13.30 18.01
CA SER A 297 -19.70 13.24 16.98
C SER A 297 -20.13 13.87 15.65
N ALA A 298 -21.42 13.89 15.35
CA ALA A 298 -21.98 14.57 14.20
C ALA A 298 -21.69 16.09 14.18
N ASN A 299 -21.56 16.70 15.36
CA ASN A 299 -21.30 18.13 15.52
C ASN A 299 -19.80 18.49 15.76
N TRP A 300 -18.92 17.51 15.76
CA TRP A 300 -17.50 17.78 15.95
C TRP A 300 -16.96 18.56 14.75
N LYS A 301 -16.22 19.63 15.03
CA LYS A 301 -15.54 20.38 13.97
C LYS A 301 -14.56 19.45 13.23
N GLN A 302 -14.60 19.50 11.92
CA GLN A 302 -13.53 18.89 11.13
C GLN A 302 -12.26 19.73 11.33
N VAL A 303 -11.17 19.09 11.70
CA VAL A 303 -9.86 19.72 11.62
C VAL A 303 -9.66 20.07 10.15
N ALA A 304 -9.44 21.34 9.84
CA ALA A 304 -9.16 21.75 8.49
C ALA A 304 -7.94 20.97 8.00
N ALA A 305 -8.13 20.17 6.95
CA ALA A 305 -7.01 19.52 6.29
C ALA A 305 -6.01 20.61 5.86
N SER A 306 -4.72 20.34 6.00
CA SER A 306 -3.69 21.23 5.48
C SER A 306 -4.02 21.56 4.02
N THR A 307 -3.93 22.82 3.66
CA THR A 307 -4.09 23.25 2.27
C THR A 307 -2.86 22.93 1.43
N ASP A 308 -1.75 22.57 2.09
CA ASP A 308 -0.50 22.21 1.41
C ASP A 308 -0.61 20.82 0.76
N TRP A 309 0.03 20.69 -0.39
CA TRP A 309 0.18 19.45 -1.12
C TRP A 309 1.63 18.97 -1.02
N SER A 310 2.00 18.41 0.14
CA SER A 310 3.40 18.23 0.55
C SER A 310 4.15 17.08 -0.13
N THR A 311 3.43 16.16 -0.78
CA THR A 311 4.04 15.03 -1.52
C THR A 311 3.04 14.48 -2.55
N PHE A 312 3.42 13.47 -3.31
CA PHE A 312 2.52 12.76 -4.22
C PHE A 312 1.24 12.33 -3.50
N ALA A 313 0.09 12.59 -4.12
CA ALA A 313 -1.25 12.40 -3.54
C ALA A 313 -1.52 13.21 -2.24
N GLY A 314 -0.75 14.27 -2.02
CA GLY A 314 -0.97 15.32 -1.02
C GLY A 314 -0.38 15.05 0.36
N THR A 315 -0.44 13.83 0.86
CA THR A 315 0.04 13.42 2.20
C THR A 315 0.92 12.18 2.13
N VAL A 316 1.65 11.89 3.20
CA VAL A 316 2.48 10.68 3.30
C VAL A 316 1.64 9.39 3.36
N SER A 317 0.38 9.48 3.81
CA SER A 317 -0.61 8.38 3.75
C SER A 317 -1.27 8.23 2.37
N ARG A 318 -0.95 9.10 1.40
CA ARG A 318 -1.40 9.07 0.00
C ARG A 318 -2.92 9.20 -0.21
N SER A 319 -3.61 9.83 0.72
CA SER A 319 -5.07 9.90 0.78
C SER A 319 -5.64 11.31 1.00
N ALA A 320 -4.92 12.35 0.56
CA ALA A 320 -5.41 13.72 0.73
C ALA A 320 -6.69 13.98 -0.07
N THR A 321 -7.69 14.50 0.60
CA THR A 321 -8.96 14.93 0.01
C THR A 321 -9.26 16.37 0.46
N PRO A 322 -8.91 17.39 -0.35
CA PRO A 322 -9.23 18.78 -0.05
C PRO A 322 -10.71 18.99 0.22
N ALA A 323 -11.04 19.83 1.20
CA ALA A 323 -12.42 20.05 1.62
C ALA A 323 -13.25 20.90 0.65
N ARG A 324 -12.59 21.67 -0.21
CA ARG A 324 -13.26 22.57 -1.17
C ARG A 324 -13.37 21.93 -2.52
N SER A 325 -14.54 22.05 -3.15
CA SER A 325 -14.75 21.75 -4.56
C SER A 325 -14.09 22.79 -5.45
N ILE A 326 -13.87 22.40 -6.71
CA ILE A 326 -13.23 23.23 -7.73
C ILE A 326 -14.29 23.69 -8.72
N ASP A 327 -14.31 24.99 -9.00
CA ASP A 327 -15.05 25.58 -10.13
C ASP A 327 -14.13 26.49 -10.94
N ILE A 328 -13.92 26.15 -12.21
CA ILE A 328 -13.06 26.93 -13.10
C ILE A 328 -13.92 27.53 -14.20
N ARG A 329 -14.03 28.86 -14.24
CA ARG A 329 -14.79 29.56 -15.27
C ARG A 329 -13.92 30.25 -16.32
N HIS A 330 -12.69 30.60 -15.96
CA HIS A 330 -11.81 31.46 -16.75
C HIS A 330 -10.62 30.70 -17.34
N VAL A 331 -9.85 31.38 -18.16
CA VAL A 331 -8.54 30.93 -18.68
C VAL A 331 -7.51 30.84 -17.54
N PRO A 332 -6.37 30.16 -17.73
CA PRO A 332 -5.32 30.12 -16.72
C PRO A 332 -4.85 31.54 -16.35
N VAL A 333 -4.64 31.75 -15.05
CA VAL A 333 -4.07 33.02 -14.54
C VAL A 333 -2.61 33.14 -14.95
N TRP A 334 -1.89 32.00 -14.94
CA TRP A 334 -0.51 31.92 -15.38
C TRP A 334 -0.18 30.50 -15.85
N PHE A 335 0.92 30.39 -16.57
CA PHE A 335 1.51 29.10 -16.91
C PHE A 335 3.04 29.17 -16.89
N GLN A 336 3.67 28.00 -16.65
CA GLN A 336 5.12 27.82 -16.77
C GLN A 336 5.39 26.65 -17.72
N SER A 337 6.37 26.84 -18.61
CA SER A 337 6.85 25.76 -19.48
C SER A 337 7.67 24.76 -18.66
N LEU A 338 7.38 23.48 -18.83
CA LEU A 338 8.12 22.37 -18.21
C LEU A 338 9.02 21.70 -19.23
N GLN A 339 10.09 21.09 -18.75
CA GLN A 339 10.95 20.29 -19.58
C GLN A 339 10.19 19.05 -20.07
N HIS A 340 10.08 18.90 -21.39
CA HIS A 340 9.38 17.79 -22.02
C HIS A 340 10.33 16.65 -22.36
N TRP A 341 9.92 15.41 -22.11
CA TRP A 341 10.70 14.19 -22.38
C TRP A 341 10.30 13.54 -23.72
N THR A 342 10.12 14.34 -24.78
CA THR A 342 9.60 13.89 -26.10
C THR A 342 10.52 12.95 -26.85
N ALA A 343 11.83 13.14 -26.76
CA ALA A 343 12.77 12.29 -27.49
C ALA A 343 12.65 10.79 -27.09
N GLU A 344 12.25 10.52 -25.86
CA GLU A 344 11.95 9.18 -25.37
C GLU A 344 10.72 8.57 -26.01
N GLN A 345 9.65 9.34 -26.14
CA GLN A 345 8.40 8.89 -26.76
C GLN A 345 8.60 8.62 -28.25
N GLU A 346 9.32 9.48 -28.95
CA GLU A 346 9.62 9.31 -30.38
C GLU A 346 10.46 8.07 -30.63
N LEU A 347 11.46 7.83 -29.81
CA LEU A 347 12.36 6.68 -29.97
C LEU A 347 11.68 5.37 -29.57
N MET A 348 10.86 5.38 -28.51
CA MET A 348 10.03 4.23 -28.15
C MET A 348 8.98 3.93 -29.21
N SER A 349 8.46 4.94 -29.93
CA SER A 349 7.53 4.73 -31.04
C SER A 349 8.14 3.96 -32.21
N LEU A 350 9.43 4.14 -32.46
CA LEU A 350 10.16 3.41 -33.50
C LEU A 350 10.45 1.95 -33.14
N VAL A 351 10.69 1.69 -31.84
CA VAL A 351 11.12 0.37 -31.35
C VAL A 351 9.93 -0.46 -30.84
N ARG A 352 8.92 0.19 -30.28
CA ARG A 352 7.74 -0.44 -29.68
C ARG A 352 6.49 0.46 -29.84
N PRO A 353 5.92 0.53 -31.07
CA PRO A 353 4.85 1.49 -31.36
C PRO A 353 3.63 1.34 -30.46
N ARG A 354 3.23 0.12 -30.07
CA ARG A 354 2.09 -0.10 -29.16
C ARG A 354 2.36 0.39 -27.74
N ILE A 355 3.58 0.23 -27.21
CA ILE A 355 3.95 0.77 -25.91
C ILE A 355 3.98 2.30 -25.96
N ALA A 356 4.48 2.88 -27.06
CA ALA A 356 4.49 4.32 -27.25
C ALA A 356 3.08 4.92 -27.27
N GLU A 357 2.12 4.23 -27.90
CA GLU A 357 0.71 4.64 -27.83
C GLU A 357 0.16 4.57 -26.40
N ASP A 358 0.52 3.54 -25.65
CA ASP A 358 0.09 3.42 -24.25
C ASP A 358 0.78 4.44 -23.33
N MET A 359 1.99 4.87 -23.66
CA MET A 359 2.70 5.93 -22.95
C MET A 359 2.17 7.34 -23.27
N GLN A 360 1.44 7.53 -24.40
CA GLN A 360 0.75 8.79 -24.66
C GLN A 360 -0.21 9.12 -23.53
N GLY A 361 0.01 10.24 -22.87
CA GLY A 361 -0.77 10.62 -21.71
C GLY A 361 -0.19 10.25 -20.35
N LEU A 362 0.94 9.56 -20.30
CA LEU A 362 1.71 9.41 -19.07
C LEU A 362 2.55 10.66 -18.84
N LEU A 363 2.22 11.36 -17.76
CA LEU A 363 2.83 12.64 -17.45
C LEU A 363 3.96 12.45 -16.43
N SER A 364 5.06 13.17 -16.63
CA SER A 364 6.29 12.99 -15.86
C SER A 364 6.37 13.83 -14.60
N CYS A 365 5.69 14.99 -14.54
CA CYS A 365 5.83 15.94 -13.44
C CYS A 365 4.69 15.85 -12.44
N PHE A 366 5.05 15.73 -11.15
CA PHE A 366 4.13 15.69 -10.01
C PHE A 366 4.52 16.80 -9.02
N PRO A 367 4.06 18.04 -9.22
CA PRO A 367 4.38 19.15 -8.34
C PRO A 367 3.91 18.92 -6.90
N VAL A 368 4.56 19.63 -5.99
CA VAL A 368 4.09 19.80 -4.61
C VAL A 368 3.89 21.29 -4.32
N ILE A 369 3.04 21.59 -3.34
CA ILE A 369 2.72 22.94 -2.94
C ILE A 369 2.99 23.06 -1.45
N HIS A 370 3.78 24.05 -1.08
CA HIS A 370 4.06 24.36 0.31
C HIS A 370 4.17 25.88 0.51
N ARG A 371 3.43 26.43 1.48
CA ARG A 371 3.45 27.86 1.81
C ARG A 371 3.30 28.78 0.58
N GLN A 372 2.32 28.50 -0.27
CA GLN A 372 2.03 29.27 -1.49
C GLN A 372 3.13 29.20 -2.58
N VAL A 373 4.06 28.27 -2.48
CA VAL A 373 5.08 28.02 -3.50
C VAL A 373 4.86 26.63 -4.11
N VAL A 374 4.91 26.57 -5.44
CA VAL A 374 4.82 25.36 -6.25
C VAL A 374 6.23 24.90 -6.60
N TYR A 375 6.56 23.67 -6.23
CA TYR A 375 7.86 23.05 -6.53
C TYR A 375 7.70 21.97 -7.59
N VAL A 376 8.59 21.96 -8.57
CA VAL A 376 8.59 21.01 -9.70
C VAL A 376 9.96 20.35 -9.81
N ASN A 377 9.99 19.02 -9.92
CA ASN A 377 11.19 18.25 -10.21
C ASN A 377 11.20 17.84 -11.68
N GLU A 378 12.19 18.33 -12.42
CA GLU A 378 12.43 18.01 -13.83
C GLU A 378 13.62 17.03 -14.00
N GLN A 379 13.93 16.23 -12.99
CA GLN A 379 15.05 15.26 -12.89
C GLN A 379 16.44 15.87 -12.81
N THR A 380 16.75 16.88 -13.63
CA THR A 380 18.05 17.59 -13.59
C THR A 380 17.99 18.85 -12.77
N ARG A 381 16.79 19.43 -12.64
CA ARG A 381 16.53 20.69 -11.96
C ARG A 381 15.32 20.60 -11.07
N ILE A 382 15.33 21.38 -10.01
CA ILE A 382 14.17 21.66 -9.18
C ILE A 382 13.85 23.13 -9.33
N ARG A 383 12.59 23.44 -9.64
CA ARG A 383 12.10 24.80 -9.86
C ARG A 383 11.04 25.16 -8.82
N ALA A 384 10.93 26.44 -8.50
CA ALA A 384 9.98 26.97 -7.53
C ALA A 384 9.31 28.24 -8.05
N PHE A 385 7.97 28.28 -7.94
CA PHE A 385 7.14 29.38 -8.43
C PHE A 385 6.11 29.80 -7.38
N GLN A 386 5.82 31.08 -7.31
CA GLN A 386 4.70 31.60 -6.52
C GLN A 386 3.37 31.04 -7.04
N LEU A 387 2.54 30.51 -6.15
CA LEU A 387 1.25 29.91 -6.52
C LEU A 387 0.29 30.93 -7.12
N GLN A 388 0.39 32.18 -6.72
CA GLN A 388 -0.56 33.22 -7.14
C GLN A 388 -0.37 33.70 -8.58
N ASP A 389 0.87 33.95 -9.00
CA ASP A 389 1.19 34.60 -10.27
C ASP A 389 2.22 33.87 -11.14
N GLY A 390 2.76 32.73 -10.64
CA GLY A 390 3.75 31.93 -11.36
C GLY A 390 5.14 32.56 -11.42
N SER A 391 5.40 33.69 -10.73
CA SER A 391 6.73 34.27 -10.66
C SER A 391 7.72 33.36 -9.93
N PRO A 392 9.04 33.45 -10.22
CA PRO A 392 10.06 32.71 -9.48
C PRO A 392 9.97 32.99 -7.98
N ALA A 393 10.13 31.94 -7.15
CA ALA A 393 9.88 32.03 -5.72
C ALA A 393 10.86 32.93 -4.98
N TRP A 394 12.15 32.94 -5.36
CA TRP A 394 13.19 33.67 -4.63
C TRP A 394 13.96 34.68 -5.46
N ASN A 395 14.35 34.36 -6.70
CA ASN A 395 15.13 35.27 -7.54
C ASN A 395 14.30 35.73 -8.73
N PRO A 396 13.67 36.89 -8.67
CA PRO A 396 12.87 37.43 -9.79
C PRO A 396 13.67 37.66 -11.07
N ALA A 397 14.99 37.85 -10.98
CA ALA A 397 15.87 38.01 -12.12
C ALA A 397 16.12 36.71 -12.88
N ASP A 398 15.98 35.57 -12.23
CA ASP A 398 16.04 34.24 -12.84
C ASP A 398 14.64 33.77 -13.28
N ALA A 399 14.25 34.16 -14.49
CA ALA A 399 12.95 33.79 -15.07
C ALA A 399 12.72 32.26 -15.11
N THR A 400 13.74 31.42 -14.91
CA THR A 400 13.61 29.97 -14.89
C THR A 400 13.02 29.45 -13.58
N GLY A 401 13.16 30.17 -12.47
CA GLY A 401 12.77 29.75 -11.13
C GLY A 401 13.56 28.56 -10.61
N THR A 402 14.77 28.33 -11.12
CA THR A 402 15.63 27.20 -10.71
C THR A 402 16.17 27.42 -9.30
N ILE A 403 15.90 26.47 -8.40
CA ILE A 403 16.41 26.49 -7.02
C ILE A 403 17.50 25.46 -6.79
N PHE A 404 17.59 24.46 -7.66
CA PHE A 404 18.64 23.46 -7.68
C PHE A 404 18.89 23.00 -9.11
N ASP A 405 20.17 22.91 -9.50
CA ASP A 405 20.59 22.36 -10.79
C ASP A 405 21.67 21.29 -10.52
N SER A 406 21.47 20.09 -11.05
CA SER A 406 22.42 18.99 -10.91
C SER A 406 23.71 19.19 -11.71
N GLY A 407 23.74 20.14 -12.65
CA GLY A 407 24.82 20.35 -13.60
C GLY A 407 24.95 19.22 -14.64
N ILE A 408 24.05 18.24 -14.64
CA ILE A 408 24.08 17.12 -15.58
C ILE A 408 23.25 17.50 -16.80
N ALA A 409 23.87 17.43 -17.97
CA ALA A 409 23.16 17.68 -19.21
C ALA A 409 22.13 16.56 -19.44
N ARG A 410 20.96 16.94 -19.99
CA ARG A 410 19.83 16.04 -20.17
C ARG A 410 20.16 14.84 -21.07
N ASP A 411 20.87 15.07 -22.14
CA ASP A 411 21.35 14.05 -23.08
C ASP A 411 22.26 13.00 -22.43
N GLN A 412 23.01 13.39 -21.39
CA GLN A 412 23.80 12.45 -20.58
C GLN A 412 22.96 11.53 -19.69
N LEU A 413 21.71 11.90 -19.40
CA LEU A 413 20.77 11.08 -18.64
C LEU A 413 19.97 10.13 -19.51
N LEU A 414 19.75 10.52 -20.75
CA LEU A 414 18.96 9.76 -21.72
C LEU A 414 19.90 8.81 -22.46
N LEU A 415 19.80 7.57 -22.12
CA LEU A 415 20.50 6.46 -22.77
C LEU A 415 19.89 6.17 -24.14
N GLU A 416 20.00 7.08 -25.10
CA GLU A 416 19.58 6.87 -26.50
C GLU A 416 18.33 5.98 -26.64
N GLY A 417 17.27 6.22 -25.87
CA GLY A 417 16.03 5.47 -25.92
C GLY A 417 16.09 3.99 -25.56
N LYS A 418 17.14 3.55 -24.89
CA LYS A 418 17.34 2.15 -24.49
C LYS A 418 16.92 1.86 -23.06
N HIS A 419 15.92 2.53 -22.53
CA HIS A 419 15.45 2.30 -21.16
C HIS A 419 13.98 1.88 -21.15
N PHE A 420 13.61 1.16 -20.12
CA PHE A 420 12.25 0.73 -19.84
C PHE A 420 11.65 1.61 -18.71
N GLY A 421 10.42 2.08 -18.93
CA GLY A 421 9.70 2.92 -17.96
C GLY A 421 9.70 4.40 -18.31
N VAL A 422 8.96 5.17 -17.54
CA VAL A 422 8.73 6.61 -17.72
C VAL A 422 9.35 7.39 -16.59
N VAL A 423 10.02 8.50 -16.91
CA VAL A 423 10.57 9.40 -15.89
C VAL A 423 9.43 10.01 -15.06
N ARG A 424 9.59 10.07 -13.73
CA ARG A 424 8.62 10.62 -12.78
C ARG A 424 9.29 11.61 -11.84
N GLY A 425 8.99 12.88 -12.00
CA GLY A 425 9.48 13.96 -11.13
C GLY A 425 8.59 14.11 -9.89
N THR A 426 8.84 13.30 -8.87
CA THR A 426 8.17 13.39 -7.56
C THR A 426 9.02 14.14 -6.55
N LEU A 427 8.37 14.74 -5.55
CA LEU A 427 8.97 15.53 -4.48
C LEU A 427 8.27 15.24 -3.16
N THR A 428 8.95 15.55 -2.08
CA THR A 428 8.36 15.59 -0.73
C THR A 428 8.85 16.84 -0.01
N VAL A 429 7.94 17.60 0.60
CA VAL A 429 8.26 18.69 1.51
C VAL A 429 7.86 18.29 2.92
N HIS A 430 8.78 18.42 3.86
CA HIS A 430 8.51 18.23 5.26
C HIS A 430 9.04 19.43 6.06
N ARG A 431 8.14 20.11 6.77
CA ARG A 431 8.43 21.41 7.37
C ARG A 431 8.92 22.38 6.30
N ASN A 432 10.10 22.96 6.41
CA ASN A 432 10.72 23.83 5.41
C ASN A 432 11.88 23.17 4.67
N ARG A 433 11.81 21.86 4.45
CA ARG A 433 12.84 21.10 3.75
C ARG A 433 12.23 20.32 2.60
N LEU A 434 12.83 20.40 1.43
CA LEU A 434 12.39 19.71 0.22
C LEU A 434 13.32 18.54 -0.09
N PHE A 435 12.74 17.40 -0.45
CA PHE A 435 13.47 16.19 -0.79
C PHE A 435 13.03 15.64 -2.14
N ALA A 436 14.00 15.27 -2.96
CA ALA A 436 13.74 14.73 -4.28
C ALA A 436 14.85 13.77 -4.73
N LYS A 437 14.49 12.79 -5.57
CA LYS A 437 15.46 12.07 -6.39
C LYS A 437 15.74 12.90 -7.64
N VAL A 438 17.02 13.14 -7.92
CA VAL A 438 17.51 13.85 -9.11
C VAL A 438 18.60 13.06 -9.81
N GLY A 439 18.96 13.45 -11.02
CA GLY A 439 19.96 12.76 -11.84
C GLY A 439 19.34 11.63 -12.64
N SER A 440 20.08 10.56 -12.87
CA SER A 440 19.61 9.44 -13.70
C SER A 440 18.34 8.81 -13.15
N PRO A 441 17.28 8.64 -13.96
CA PRO A 441 16.07 7.94 -13.56
C PRO A 441 16.26 6.41 -13.49
N VAL A 442 17.37 5.87 -14.03
CA VAL A 442 17.62 4.42 -14.09
C VAL A 442 17.71 3.84 -12.70
N SER A 443 16.97 2.76 -12.45
CA SER A 443 16.93 2.04 -11.17
C SER A 443 17.63 0.69 -11.27
N VAL A 444 17.64 0.08 -12.45
CA VAL A 444 18.28 -1.22 -12.71
C VAL A 444 18.98 -1.20 -14.05
N LEU A 445 20.26 -1.54 -14.05
CA LEU A 445 21.06 -1.70 -15.27
C LEU A 445 20.85 -3.08 -15.87
N SER A 446 20.79 -3.18 -17.20
CA SER A 446 20.85 -4.45 -17.91
C SER A 446 22.25 -5.07 -17.83
N GLN A 447 22.37 -6.40 -17.87
CA GLN A 447 23.68 -7.10 -17.95
C GLN A 447 24.51 -6.71 -19.18
N ARG A 448 23.83 -6.26 -20.24
CA ARG A 448 24.42 -5.83 -21.49
C ARG A 448 24.38 -4.31 -21.64
N ALA A 449 24.09 -3.58 -20.56
CA ALA A 449 24.16 -2.12 -20.61
C ALA A 449 25.61 -1.70 -20.87
N ASP A 450 25.75 -0.62 -21.61
CA ASP A 450 27.04 0.02 -21.78
C ASP A 450 27.64 0.32 -20.39
N PRO A 451 28.88 -0.12 -20.09
CA PRO A 451 29.52 0.15 -18.81
C PRO A 451 29.70 1.66 -18.52
N LEU A 452 29.56 2.51 -19.53
CA LEU A 452 29.56 3.97 -19.37
C LEU A 452 28.23 4.51 -18.79
N VAL A 453 27.20 3.69 -18.76
CA VAL A 453 25.89 4.05 -18.23
C VAL A 453 25.84 3.69 -16.74
N HIS A 454 26.06 4.65 -15.90
CA HIS A 454 25.91 4.49 -14.45
C HIS A 454 24.61 5.14 -13.98
N PRO A 455 23.84 4.49 -13.07
CA PRO A 455 22.75 5.14 -12.40
C PRO A 455 23.34 6.22 -11.46
N THR A 456 23.39 7.44 -11.95
CA THR A 456 23.89 8.60 -11.19
C THR A 456 22.79 9.30 -10.40
N GLY A 457 21.64 8.65 -10.23
CA GLY A 457 20.53 9.17 -9.44
C GLY A 457 20.87 9.24 -7.95
N TYR A 458 20.57 10.37 -7.32
CA TYR A 458 20.83 10.62 -5.91
C TYR A 458 19.69 11.41 -5.27
N LEU A 459 19.64 11.41 -3.94
CA LEU A 459 18.65 12.19 -3.20
C LEU A 459 19.25 13.54 -2.79
N VAL A 460 18.51 14.61 -3.06
CA VAL A 460 18.81 15.94 -2.55
C VAL A 460 17.88 16.28 -1.40
N GLY A 461 18.40 17.01 -0.42
CA GLY A 461 17.65 17.67 0.63
C GLY A 461 17.99 19.16 0.57
N LEU A 462 16.98 20.01 0.39
CA LEU A 462 17.13 21.45 0.23
C LEU A 462 16.45 22.18 1.40
N ASP A 463 17.14 23.18 1.92
CA ASP A 463 16.59 24.08 2.94
C ASP A 463 15.82 25.20 2.22
N LEU A 464 14.50 25.25 2.43
CA LEU A 464 13.63 26.26 1.81
C LEU A 464 13.68 27.62 2.50
N ASP A 465 14.12 27.67 3.75
CA ASP A 465 14.38 28.94 4.47
C ASP A 465 15.72 29.57 4.03
N ALA A 466 16.61 28.76 3.45
CA ALA A 466 17.90 29.17 2.90
C ALA A 466 17.92 29.15 1.34
N GLU A 467 16.80 29.45 0.71
CA GLU A 467 16.65 29.57 -0.76
C GLU A 467 17.11 28.32 -1.55
N GLY A 468 16.86 27.14 -1.01
CA GLY A 468 17.18 25.88 -1.70
C GLY A 468 18.63 25.41 -1.53
N LYS A 469 19.39 25.92 -0.56
CA LYS A 469 20.71 25.36 -0.23
C LYS A 469 20.62 23.91 0.20
N LEU A 470 21.63 23.12 -0.18
CA LEU A 470 21.73 21.73 0.25
C LEU A 470 21.83 21.63 1.77
N LEU A 471 21.06 20.71 2.33
CA LEU A 471 21.12 20.37 3.74
C LEU A 471 22.47 19.66 4.05
N PRO A 472 22.95 19.75 5.30
CA PRO A 472 24.08 18.95 5.76
C PRO A 472 23.84 17.45 5.51
N GLY A 473 24.88 16.73 5.08
CA GLY A 473 24.77 15.30 4.74
C GLY A 473 24.17 14.97 3.38
N PHE A 474 23.67 15.96 2.64
CA PHE A 474 23.19 15.79 1.26
C PHE A 474 24.18 16.32 0.22
N PRO A 475 24.17 15.78 -1.01
CA PRO A 475 23.27 14.76 -1.54
C PRO A 475 23.58 13.34 -1.03
N LEU A 476 22.54 12.53 -0.78
CA LEU A 476 22.72 11.11 -0.49
C LEU A 476 22.95 10.35 -1.80
N ARG A 477 24.02 9.61 -1.88
CA ARG A 477 24.36 8.77 -3.04
C ARG A 477 24.17 7.30 -2.70
N PRO A 478 23.79 6.45 -3.68
CA PRO A 478 23.77 5.01 -3.49
C PRO A 478 25.16 4.45 -3.16
N ASP A 479 25.24 3.30 -2.47
CA ASP A 479 26.47 2.68 -1.99
C ASP A 479 27.40 2.17 -3.12
N GLY A 480 26.94 2.15 -4.36
CA GLY A 480 27.71 1.70 -5.51
C GLY A 480 26.88 1.65 -6.80
N PRO A 481 27.48 1.24 -7.92
CA PRO A 481 26.85 1.27 -9.23
C PRO A 481 25.65 0.30 -9.34
N ASP A 482 25.60 -0.73 -8.50
CA ASP A 482 24.50 -1.71 -8.48
C ASP A 482 23.29 -1.25 -7.65
N TRP A 483 23.40 -0.11 -6.97
CA TRP A 483 22.38 0.44 -6.12
C TRP A 483 21.72 1.67 -6.73
N ALA A 484 20.40 1.79 -6.55
CA ALA A 484 19.65 2.98 -6.92
C ALA A 484 18.59 3.30 -5.88
N PHE A 485 18.32 4.59 -5.69
CA PHE A 485 17.11 5.05 -5.01
C PHE A 485 15.91 4.95 -5.95
N GLU A 486 14.75 4.69 -5.38
CA GLU A 486 13.47 4.78 -6.09
C GLU A 486 12.79 6.11 -5.82
N GLY A 487 11.80 6.57 -6.22
CA GLY A 487 11.06 7.82 -6.05
C GLY A 487 11.48 8.81 -4.95
N ALA A 488 10.63 9.77 -4.68
CA ALA A 488 10.84 10.71 -3.58
C ALA A 488 10.66 10.01 -2.22
N PRO A 489 11.47 10.36 -1.22
CA PRO A 489 11.38 9.77 0.11
C PRO A 489 10.13 10.23 0.85
N VAL A 490 9.77 9.48 1.90
CA VAL A 490 8.80 9.86 2.91
C VAL A 490 9.55 10.28 4.17
N ILE A 491 9.06 11.33 4.84
CA ILE A 491 9.72 11.90 6.02
C ILE A 491 8.77 11.83 7.22
N ASP A 492 9.31 11.44 8.36
CA ASP A 492 8.65 11.55 9.65
C ASP A 492 9.65 11.96 10.74
N GLY A 493 9.35 13.07 11.42
CA GLY A 493 10.25 13.64 12.42
C GLY A 493 11.64 13.95 11.85
N ASN A 494 12.66 13.25 12.34
CA ASN A 494 14.06 13.35 11.88
C ASN A 494 14.49 12.12 11.06
N GLN A 495 13.55 11.40 10.46
CA GLN A 495 13.82 10.18 9.70
C GLN A 495 13.32 10.29 8.26
N LEU A 496 14.17 9.86 7.33
CA LEU A 496 13.90 9.80 5.90
C LEU A 496 13.83 8.34 5.48
N TYR A 497 12.71 7.95 4.86
CA TYR A 497 12.48 6.59 4.37
C TYR A 497 12.37 6.56 2.85
N VAL A 498 13.06 5.61 2.23
CA VAL A 498 13.07 5.49 0.77
C VAL A 498 13.21 4.04 0.33
N GLY A 499 12.55 3.68 -0.76
CA GLY A 499 12.79 2.44 -1.47
C GLY A 499 14.15 2.46 -2.18
N MET A 500 14.83 1.33 -2.17
CA MET A 500 16.10 1.16 -2.89
C MET A 500 16.07 -0.14 -3.69
N ARG A 501 16.74 -0.12 -4.84
CA ARG A 501 17.02 -1.30 -5.64
C ARG A 501 18.50 -1.61 -5.61
N ARG A 502 18.80 -2.91 -5.47
CA ARG A 502 20.13 -3.45 -5.75
C ARG A 502 20.00 -4.52 -6.81
N ARG A 503 20.90 -4.51 -7.76
CA ARG A 503 20.98 -5.54 -8.78
C ARG A 503 22.16 -6.46 -8.53
N ASP A 504 21.95 -7.77 -8.68
CA ASP A 504 22.99 -8.74 -8.93
C ASP A 504 22.95 -9.19 -10.41
N GLN A 505 23.66 -10.27 -10.75
CA GLN A 505 23.75 -10.76 -12.14
C GLN A 505 22.42 -11.17 -12.75
N VAL A 506 21.44 -11.60 -11.94
CA VAL A 506 20.17 -12.20 -12.42
C VAL A 506 18.95 -11.51 -11.87
N ARG A 507 19.05 -10.91 -10.68
CA ARG A 507 17.89 -10.46 -9.88
C ARG A 507 18.01 -9.00 -9.48
N SER A 508 16.84 -8.40 -9.32
CA SER A 508 16.65 -7.13 -8.65
C SER A 508 16.16 -7.37 -7.23
N HIS A 509 16.81 -6.74 -6.26
CA HIS A 509 16.50 -6.83 -4.84
C HIS A 509 15.85 -5.55 -4.38
N ALA A 510 14.65 -5.63 -3.82
CA ALA A 510 13.93 -4.50 -3.26
C ALA A 510 14.29 -4.33 -1.78
N TYR A 511 14.77 -3.16 -1.44
CA TYR A 511 15.10 -2.77 -0.07
C TYR A 511 14.27 -1.57 0.37
N LEU A 512 14.08 -1.47 1.67
CA LEU A 512 13.62 -0.28 2.34
C LEU A 512 14.74 0.25 3.22
N ALA A 513 14.99 1.55 3.19
CA ALA A 513 16.07 2.17 3.97
C ALA A 513 15.55 3.39 4.75
N CYS A 514 16.12 3.60 5.93
CA CYS A 514 15.95 4.76 6.77
C CYS A 514 17.26 5.49 6.95
N PHE A 515 17.26 6.79 6.73
CA PHE A 515 18.38 7.68 6.96
C PHE A 515 18.00 8.72 8.02
N GLU A 516 18.96 9.13 8.81
CA GLU A 516 18.81 10.27 9.70
C GLU A 516 18.84 11.57 8.89
N LEU A 517 17.84 12.41 9.08
CA LEU A 517 17.61 13.59 8.23
C LEU A 517 18.73 14.63 8.35
N ASP A 518 19.21 14.89 9.58
CA ASP A 518 20.20 15.95 9.84
C ASP A 518 21.63 15.56 9.45
N SER A 519 21.96 14.26 9.42
CA SER A 519 23.31 13.77 9.15
C SER A 519 23.46 12.99 7.82
N GLY A 520 22.35 12.57 7.23
CA GLY A 520 22.33 11.67 6.08
C GLY A 520 22.84 10.25 6.37
N LYS A 521 23.04 9.88 7.65
CA LYS A 521 23.53 8.54 8.03
C LYS A 521 22.44 7.49 7.89
N LEU A 522 22.82 6.35 7.31
CA LEU A 522 21.96 5.16 7.27
C LEU A 522 21.74 4.64 8.71
N ARG A 523 20.46 4.55 9.11
CA ARG A 523 20.06 3.96 10.40
C ARG A 523 19.79 2.48 10.29
N TRP A 524 19.01 2.11 9.30
CA TRP A 524 18.71 0.72 8.98
C TRP A 524 18.36 0.55 7.51
N ARG A 525 18.58 -0.65 7.00
CA ARG A 525 18.16 -1.09 5.66
C ARG A 525 17.76 -2.54 5.74
N VAL A 526 16.59 -2.87 5.18
CA VAL A 526 16.01 -4.22 5.20
C VAL A 526 15.71 -4.68 3.78
N LEU A 527 16.07 -5.93 3.47
CA LEU A 527 15.68 -6.62 2.25
C LEU A 527 14.22 -7.05 2.38
N ILE A 528 13.38 -6.68 1.41
CA ILE A 528 11.98 -7.08 1.36
C ILE A 528 11.81 -8.33 0.51
N CYS A 529 12.26 -8.29 -0.74
CA CYS A 529 12.21 -9.43 -1.64
C CYS A 529 13.23 -9.29 -2.77
N SER A 530 13.39 -10.37 -3.50
CA SER A 530 14.19 -10.41 -4.72
C SER A 530 13.40 -11.09 -5.82
N ALA A 531 13.50 -10.59 -7.04
CA ALA A 531 12.82 -11.16 -8.17
C ALA A 531 13.61 -10.94 -9.45
N GLU A 532 13.31 -11.74 -10.49
CA GLU A 532 13.82 -11.44 -11.82
C GLU A 532 13.35 -10.06 -12.26
N THR A 533 14.24 -9.30 -12.88
CA THR A 533 13.92 -7.98 -13.42
C THR A 533 12.90 -8.10 -14.54
N PRO A 534 11.76 -7.39 -14.49
CA PRO A 534 10.85 -7.32 -15.63
C PRO A 534 11.58 -6.73 -16.85
N GLY A 535 11.35 -7.28 -18.02
CA GLY A 535 11.95 -6.73 -19.23
C GLY A 535 13.41 -7.09 -19.41
N GLN A 536 13.76 -8.35 -19.23
CA GLN A 536 15.10 -8.86 -19.54
C GLN A 536 15.55 -8.49 -20.95
N GLY A 537 16.78 -8.03 -21.05
CA GLY A 537 17.41 -7.67 -22.30
C GLY A 537 18.44 -6.57 -22.11
N GLN A 538 18.64 -5.79 -23.16
CA GLN A 538 19.64 -4.72 -23.23
C GLN A 538 19.21 -3.42 -22.50
N TRP A 539 18.04 -3.39 -21.87
CA TRP A 539 17.35 -2.16 -21.46
C TRP A 539 17.48 -1.91 -19.95
N PRO A 540 17.97 -0.75 -19.53
CA PRO A 540 17.87 -0.31 -18.16
C PRO A 540 16.41 -0.13 -17.74
N GLU A 541 16.10 -0.43 -16.47
CA GLU A 541 14.77 -0.25 -15.91
C GLU A 541 14.69 1.07 -15.14
N ILE A 542 13.62 1.81 -15.38
CA ILE A 542 13.26 3.01 -14.62
C ILE A 542 12.09 2.64 -13.70
N THR A 543 12.30 2.76 -12.40
CA THR A 543 11.26 2.55 -11.40
C THR A 543 11.20 3.73 -10.43
N HIS A 544 9.99 4.03 -9.94
CA HIS A 544 9.72 5.16 -9.06
C HIS A 544 8.79 4.78 -7.91
N HIS A 545 9.05 3.63 -7.27
CA HIS A 545 8.16 3.13 -6.22
C HIS A 545 8.11 4.09 -5.04
N LEU A 546 6.92 4.52 -4.69
CA LEU A 546 6.67 5.40 -3.56
C LEU A 546 6.20 4.60 -2.35
N LEU A 547 6.65 5.03 -1.19
CA LEU A 547 6.21 4.48 0.09
C LEU A 547 4.93 5.16 0.55
N THR A 548 4.13 4.44 1.32
CA THR A 548 3.05 4.99 2.11
C THR A 548 3.43 4.88 3.59
N LEU A 549 3.34 5.98 4.31
CA LEU A 549 3.56 6.01 5.75
C LEU A 549 2.24 6.35 6.45
N ASP A 550 1.85 5.51 7.38
CA ASP A 550 0.69 5.71 8.22
C ASP A 550 1.04 5.31 9.66
N HIS A 551 0.99 6.26 10.58
CA HIS A 551 1.21 6.05 12.01
C HIS A 551 2.39 5.14 12.36
N GLY A 552 3.57 5.45 11.82
CA GLY A 552 4.81 4.69 12.10
C GLY A 552 4.94 3.36 11.37
N MET A 553 3.99 3.03 10.49
CA MET A 553 4.07 1.87 9.59
C MET A 553 4.34 2.30 8.15
N LEU A 554 5.35 1.70 7.54
CA LEU A 554 5.70 1.86 6.14
C LEU A 554 5.10 0.72 5.33
N TYR A 555 4.27 1.07 4.34
CA TYR A 555 3.73 0.10 3.39
C TYR A 555 4.45 0.25 2.07
N TYR A 556 5.00 -0.84 1.59
CA TYR A 556 5.82 -0.86 0.38
C TYR A 556 5.28 -1.89 -0.63
N ASN A 557 4.72 -1.37 -1.72
CA ASN A 557 4.45 -2.14 -2.92
C ASN A 557 5.74 -2.24 -3.73
N THR A 558 6.39 -3.40 -3.72
CA THR A 558 7.71 -3.58 -4.35
C THR A 558 7.65 -3.65 -5.87
N ASN A 559 6.47 -3.89 -6.48
CA ASN A 559 6.33 -4.27 -7.88
C ASN A 559 7.33 -5.37 -8.30
N ALA A 560 7.62 -6.26 -7.35
CA ALA A 560 8.46 -7.43 -7.50
C ALA A 560 7.79 -8.67 -6.89
N GLY A 561 6.42 -8.67 -6.89
CA GLY A 561 5.60 -9.78 -6.40
C GLY A 561 5.38 -9.80 -4.90
N ALA A 562 5.75 -8.76 -4.16
CA ALA A 562 5.57 -8.68 -2.71
C ALA A 562 5.10 -7.30 -2.24
N ILE A 563 4.25 -7.32 -1.21
CA ILE A 563 3.85 -6.15 -0.42
C ILE A 563 4.33 -6.39 1.00
N ALA A 564 4.93 -5.39 1.61
CA ALA A 564 5.38 -5.47 3.00
C ALA A 564 4.87 -4.32 3.85
N ALA A 565 4.59 -4.60 5.11
CA ALA A 565 4.48 -3.61 6.17
C ALA A 565 5.71 -3.69 7.06
N VAL A 566 6.35 -2.55 7.25
CA VAL A 566 7.63 -2.43 7.97
C VAL A 566 7.48 -1.35 9.03
N ARG A 567 7.89 -1.63 10.25
CA ARG A 567 7.89 -0.64 11.31
C ARG A 567 8.96 0.42 11.03
N ALA A 568 8.54 1.66 10.98
CA ALA A 568 9.40 2.78 10.61
C ALA A 568 10.57 3.01 11.60
N ALA A 569 10.36 2.73 12.88
CA ALA A 569 11.33 2.99 13.94
C ALA A 569 12.63 2.17 13.77
N ASP A 570 12.56 0.92 13.32
CA ASP A 570 13.67 -0.04 13.34
C ASP A 570 13.81 -0.92 12.09
N GLY A 571 12.86 -0.82 11.13
CA GLY A 571 12.88 -1.61 9.92
C GLY A 571 12.39 -3.06 10.09
N ASP A 572 11.72 -3.37 11.20
CA ASP A 572 11.19 -4.71 11.45
C ASP A 572 9.99 -5.01 10.54
N ILE A 573 10.06 -6.12 9.79
CA ILE A 573 8.97 -6.55 8.90
C ILE A 573 7.84 -7.10 9.76
N ARG A 574 6.68 -6.44 9.75
CA ARG A 574 5.50 -6.88 10.49
C ARG A 574 4.74 -7.99 9.77
N TRP A 575 4.64 -7.88 8.46
CA TRP A 575 4.12 -8.90 7.59
C TRP A 575 4.59 -8.67 6.15
N LEU A 576 4.54 -9.74 5.35
CA LEU A 576 4.80 -9.70 3.93
C LEU A 576 3.78 -10.61 3.22
N THR A 577 3.15 -10.10 2.17
CA THR A 577 2.20 -10.84 1.34
C THR A 577 2.71 -10.87 -0.08
N THR A 578 2.74 -12.04 -0.71
CA THR A 578 3.11 -12.20 -2.11
C THR A 578 1.86 -12.28 -2.98
N TYR A 579 1.99 -11.88 -4.23
CA TYR A 579 0.93 -11.91 -5.24
C TYR A 579 1.45 -12.47 -6.57
N PRO A 580 0.59 -13.03 -7.44
CA PRO A 580 0.98 -13.51 -8.76
C PRO A 580 1.48 -12.37 -9.65
N ARG A 581 2.68 -12.53 -10.20
CA ARG A 581 3.30 -11.58 -11.12
C ARG A 581 3.02 -11.93 -12.56
N ARG A 582 2.90 -10.90 -13.39
CA ARG A 582 3.06 -11.00 -14.84
C ARG A 582 4.30 -10.20 -15.24
N THR A 583 5.32 -10.88 -15.74
CA THR A 583 6.51 -10.19 -16.24
C THR A 583 6.28 -9.74 -17.67
N PHE A 584 6.73 -8.53 -17.95
CA PHE A 584 6.82 -8.03 -19.30
C PHE A 584 7.96 -8.77 -20.03
N ARG A 585 7.64 -9.51 -21.09
CA ARG A 585 8.65 -10.11 -21.96
C ARG A 585 8.84 -9.22 -23.18
N ALA A 586 10.07 -8.76 -23.39
CA ALA A 586 10.46 -8.12 -24.63
C ALA A 586 10.20 -9.08 -25.80
N GLY A 587 9.33 -8.69 -26.73
CA GLY A 587 8.96 -9.52 -27.89
C GLY A 587 7.58 -10.19 -27.83
N ALA A 588 6.87 -10.14 -26.70
CA ALA A 588 5.46 -10.49 -26.69
C ALA A 588 4.70 -9.44 -27.52
N ALA A 589 4.21 -9.87 -28.70
CA ALA A 589 3.54 -9.00 -29.69
C ALA A 589 2.16 -8.48 -29.21
N GLU A 590 1.68 -8.93 -28.07
CA GLU A 590 0.37 -8.60 -27.54
C GLU A 590 0.52 -7.70 -26.34
N GLY A 591 0.12 -6.46 -26.52
CA GLY A 591 -0.16 -5.37 -25.61
C GLY A 591 0.39 -5.47 -24.19
N ALA A 592 1.42 -4.71 -23.89
CA ALA A 592 1.68 -4.37 -22.49
C ALA A 592 0.43 -3.65 -21.96
N GLY A 593 -0.31 -4.30 -21.05
CA GLY A 593 -1.49 -3.67 -20.46
C GLY A 593 -1.10 -2.40 -19.69
N ARG A 594 -2.01 -1.46 -19.58
CA ARG A 594 -1.79 -0.18 -18.88
C ARG A 594 -1.30 -0.34 -17.43
N HIS A 595 -1.52 -1.49 -16.80
CA HIS A 595 -1.04 -1.79 -15.46
C HIS A 595 0.47 -1.65 -15.29
N PHE A 596 1.29 -1.84 -16.32
CA PHE A 596 2.74 -1.61 -16.22
C PHE A 596 3.12 -0.16 -15.86
N PHE A 597 2.20 0.77 -16.05
CA PHE A 597 2.41 2.18 -15.72
C PHE A 597 1.94 2.57 -14.32
N ARG A 598 1.67 1.59 -13.47
CA ARG A 598 1.35 1.77 -12.05
C ARG A 598 2.58 1.94 -11.15
N ASP A 599 3.73 2.23 -11.74
CA ASP A 599 5.02 2.34 -11.04
C ASP A 599 5.01 3.36 -9.89
N LEU A 600 4.22 4.43 -10.01
CA LEU A 600 4.02 5.42 -8.95
C LEU A 600 2.93 5.05 -7.93
N ASN A 601 2.18 3.96 -8.13
CA ASN A 601 1.02 3.67 -7.29
C ASN A 601 1.47 3.17 -5.92
N PRO A 602 1.67 4.06 -4.93
CA PRO A 602 1.88 3.64 -3.56
C PRO A 602 0.63 2.94 -3.04
N CYS A 603 0.76 2.19 -1.98
CA CYS A 603 -0.39 1.64 -1.29
C CYS A 603 -1.31 2.77 -0.82
N LEU A 604 -2.62 2.59 -0.97
CA LEU A 604 -3.63 3.50 -0.45
C LEU A 604 -4.18 2.90 0.84
N ILE A 605 -4.03 3.62 1.96
CA ILE A 605 -4.58 3.17 3.24
C ILE A 605 -5.85 3.95 3.59
N HIS A 606 -6.88 3.23 4.00
CA HIS A 606 -8.12 3.83 4.50
C HIS A 606 -8.76 2.95 5.58
N ARG A 607 -8.77 3.45 6.81
CA ARG A 607 -9.44 2.79 7.96
C ARG A 607 -9.08 1.32 8.13
N GLY A 608 -7.80 1.00 8.10
CA GLY A 608 -7.29 -0.37 8.26
C GLY A 608 -7.37 -1.26 7.00
N ILE A 609 -7.83 -0.72 5.87
CA ILE A 609 -7.81 -1.39 4.57
C ILE A 609 -6.67 -0.82 3.74
N LEU A 610 -5.79 -1.68 3.24
CA LEU A 610 -4.68 -1.33 2.37
C LEU A 610 -5.00 -1.77 0.95
N VAL A 611 -5.26 -0.83 0.06
CA VAL A 611 -5.51 -1.10 -1.37
C VAL A 611 -4.22 -1.03 -2.14
N VAL A 612 -3.99 -2.00 -3.00
CA VAL A 612 -2.77 -2.15 -3.78
C VAL A 612 -3.09 -2.42 -5.26
N ALA A 613 -2.37 -1.75 -6.13
CA ALA A 613 -2.44 -1.94 -7.58
C ALA A 613 -1.01 -2.00 -8.13
N PRO A 614 -0.36 -3.19 -8.14
CA PRO A 614 1.02 -3.33 -8.58
C PRO A 614 1.18 -3.16 -10.09
N SER A 615 2.36 -2.71 -10.53
CA SER A 615 2.66 -2.60 -11.96
C SER A 615 2.99 -3.93 -12.61
N ASP A 616 3.42 -4.92 -11.85
CA ASP A 616 3.70 -6.28 -12.29
C ASP A 616 2.54 -7.26 -12.08
N SER A 617 1.34 -6.73 -11.84
CA SER A 617 0.09 -7.50 -11.78
C SER A 617 -1.07 -6.71 -12.38
N GLN A 618 -1.93 -7.35 -13.13
CA GLN A 618 -3.14 -6.70 -13.66
C GLN A 618 -4.15 -6.40 -12.55
N GLN A 619 -4.05 -7.11 -11.44
CA GLN A 619 -5.06 -7.11 -10.39
C GLN A 619 -4.95 -5.89 -9.49
N VAL A 620 -6.09 -5.46 -8.98
CA VAL A 620 -6.24 -4.58 -7.83
C VAL A 620 -6.77 -5.41 -6.68
N PHE A 621 -6.17 -5.29 -5.52
CA PHE A 621 -6.58 -6.06 -4.34
C PHE A 621 -6.45 -5.25 -3.06
N ALA A 622 -7.10 -5.70 -2.00
CA ALA A 622 -6.98 -5.10 -0.68
C ALA A 622 -6.52 -6.10 0.36
N LEU A 623 -5.69 -5.59 1.26
CA LEU A 623 -5.18 -6.30 2.42
C LEU A 623 -5.68 -5.64 3.70
N GLU A 624 -5.78 -6.40 4.77
CA GLU A 624 -5.89 -5.86 6.11
C GLU A 624 -4.55 -5.22 6.49
N ALA A 625 -4.54 -3.92 6.72
CA ALA A 625 -3.30 -3.17 6.94
C ALA A 625 -2.49 -3.68 8.14
N ALA A 626 -3.18 -4.15 9.18
CA ALA A 626 -2.55 -4.63 10.41
C ALA A 626 -1.87 -6.00 10.25
N THR A 627 -2.40 -6.88 9.40
CA THR A 627 -1.95 -8.29 9.31
C THR A 627 -1.41 -8.70 7.94
N GLY A 628 -1.69 -7.93 6.88
CA GLY A 628 -1.38 -8.30 5.50
C GLY A 628 -2.29 -9.38 4.92
N ALA A 629 -3.35 -9.79 5.63
CA ALA A 629 -4.30 -10.77 5.15
C ALA A 629 -5.10 -10.23 3.96
N LEU A 630 -5.30 -11.06 2.93
CA LEU A 630 -6.09 -10.70 1.76
C LEU A 630 -7.56 -10.53 2.13
N LEU A 631 -8.12 -9.36 1.88
CA LEU A 631 -9.54 -9.05 2.10
C LEU A 631 -10.37 -9.34 0.85
N TRP A 632 -9.88 -8.90 -0.30
CA TRP A 632 -10.47 -9.15 -1.60
C TRP A 632 -9.46 -8.90 -2.73
N GLN A 633 -9.78 -9.45 -3.89
CA GLN A 633 -9.05 -9.29 -5.13
C GLN A 633 -10.07 -9.09 -6.25
N GLU A 634 -9.88 -8.06 -7.07
CA GLU A 634 -10.72 -7.80 -8.22
C GLU A 634 -10.45 -8.87 -9.30
N GLN A 635 -11.47 -9.49 -9.83
CA GLN A 635 -11.36 -10.66 -10.72
C GLN A 635 -12.00 -10.46 -12.10
N SER A 636 -12.67 -9.32 -12.32
CA SER A 636 -13.44 -9.14 -13.57
C SER A 636 -12.58 -8.93 -14.80
N GLY A 637 -11.28 -8.59 -14.62
CA GLY A 637 -10.39 -8.16 -15.70
C GLY A 637 -10.78 -6.84 -16.36
N LYS A 638 -11.79 -6.16 -15.84
CA LYS A 638 -12.28 -4.87 -16.36
C LYS A 638 -11.49 -3.66 -15.86
N THR A 639 -10.58 -3.87 -14.93
CA THR A 639 -9.82 -2.82 -14.25
C THR A 639 -8.34 -2.83 -14.61
N ASP A 640 -7.96 -3.53 -15.67
CA ASP A 640 -6.57 -3.72 -16.08
C ASP A 640 -5.88 -2.40 -16.49
N ASP A 641 -6.66 -1.42 -16.96
CA ASP A 641 -6.16 -0.11 -17.37
C ASP A 641 -6.02 0.89 -16.20
N ILE A 642 -6.45 0.55 -14.98
CA ILE A 642 -6.25 1.43 -13.81
C ILE A 642 -4.76 1.77 -13.70
N VAL A 643 -4.45 3.08 -13.71
CA VAL A 643 -3.12 3.65 -13.50
C VAL A 643 -3.02 4.34 -12.14
N HIS A 644 -4.09 4.97 -11.67
CA HIS A 644 -4.08 5.75 -10.44
C HIS A 644 -5.15 5.32 -9.46
N LEU A 645 -4.77 5.07 -8.21
CA LEU A 645 -5.68 5.03 -7.07
C LEU A 645 -5.88 6.48 -6.60
N LEU A 646 -7.09 7.01 -6.71
CA LEU A 646 -7.37 8.42 -6.38
C LEU A 646 -7.65 8.61 -4.90
N GLY A 647 -8.41 7.72 -4.29
CA GLY A 647 -8.80 7.79 -2.88
C GLY A 647 -10.10 7.05 -2.61
N VAL A 648 -10.70 7.33 -1.45
CA VAL A 648 -11.97 6.73 -1.02
C VAL A 648 -12.99 7.82 -0.71
N VAL A 649 -14.22 7.65 -1.19
CA VAL A 649 -15.37 8.52 -0.86
C VAL A 649 -16.51 7.64 -0.33
N GLY A 650 -16.80 7.79 0.95
CA GLY A 650 -17.74 6.88 1.63
C GLY A 650 -17.21 5.45 1.63
N ASP A 651 -17.92 4.55 0.93
CA ASP A 651 -17.55 3.15 0.77
C ASP A 651 -17.03 2.81 -0.64
N ASP A 652 -16.76 3.83 -1.44
CA ASP A 652 -16.31 3.67 -2.80
C ASP A 652 -14.81 4.00 -2.93
N LEU A 653 -14.03 3.02 -3.35
CA LEU A 653 -12.68 3.22 -3.85
C LEU A 653 -12.78 3.82 -5.25
N VAL A 654 -12.16 4.98 -5.45
CA VAL A 654 -12.10 5.64 -6.75
C VAL A 654 -10.74 5.43 -7.38
N ALA A 655 -10.72 4.94 -8.61
CA ALA A 655 -9.51 4.72 -9.39
C ALA A 655 -9.68 5.19 -10.83
N SER A 656 -8.59 5.50 -11.49
CA SER A 656 -8.63 5.97 -12.88
C SER A 656 -7.51 5.38 -13.74
N GLY A 657 -7.84 5.18 -14.98
CA GLY A 657 -6.99 4.80 -16.09
C GLY A 657 -7.56 5.38 -17.36
N ASP A 658 -7.82 4.54 -18.37
CA ASP A 658 -8.59 4.93 -19.54
C ASP A 658 -10.04 5.27 -19.18
N TYR A 659 -10.54 4.58 -18.16
CA TYR A 659 -11.84 4.82 -17.53
C TYR A 659 -11.69 5.41 -16.13
N LEU A 660 -12.77 5.93 -15.59
CA LEU A 660 -12.96 6.23 -14.18
C LEU A 660 -13.75 5.10 -13.54
N TYR A 661 -13.30 4.60 -12.39
CA TYR A 661 -13.87 3.44 -11.70
C TYR A 661 -14.29 3.75 -10.28
N TRP A 662 -15.40 3.14 -9.87
CA TRP A 662 -15.87 3.07 -8.49
C TRP A 662 -15.99 1.61 -8.08
N LEU A 663 -15.13 1.17 -7.15
CA LEU A 663 -15.14 -0.19 -6.62
C LEU A 663 -15.65 -0.18 -5.18
N ASP A 664 -16.37 -1.22 -4.80
CA ASP A 664 -16.73 -1.42 -3.39
C ASP A 664 -15.45 -1.61 -2.55
N LEU A 665 -15.20 -0.72 -1.59
CA LEU A 665 -13.98 -0.75 -0.76
C LEU A 665 -13.82 -2.05 0.03
N TYR A 666 -14.92 -2.71 0.40
CA TYR A 666 -14.93 -3.89 1.27
C TYR A 666 -15.02 -5.22 0.51
N LYS A 667 -15.47 -5.20 -0.74
CA LYS A 667 -15.68 -6.39 -1.56
C LYS A 667 -14.83 -6.41 -2.84
N GLY A 668 -14.30 -5.28 -3.27
CA GLY A 668 -13.54 -5.12 -4.51
C GLY A 668 -14.38 -5.20 -5.79
N HIS A 669 -15.70 -5.32 -5.69
CA HIS A 669 -16.57 -5.41 -6.86
C HIS A 669 -16.67 -4.07 -7.57
N LEU A 670 -16.60 -4.08 -8.89
CA LEU A 670 -16.87 -2.91 -9.71
C LEU A 670 -18.34 -2.51 -9.57
N ARG A 671 -18.59 -1.32 -9.00
CA ARG A 671 -19.92 -0.73 -8.85
C ARG A 671 -20.33 0.07 -10.08
N ARG A 672 -19.39 0.83 -10.62
CA ARG A 672 -19.60 1.70 -11.77
C ARG A 672 -18.26 1.98 -12.48
N GLN A 673 -18.32 2.20 -13.78
CA GLN A 673 -17.25 2.80 -14.59
C GLN A 673 -17.82 3.93 -15.45
N PHE A 674 -16.95 4.85 -15.89
CA PHE A 674 -17.28 5.90 -16.84
C PHE A 674 -16.13 6.09 -17.84
N PRO A 675 -16.41 6.23 -19.15
CA PRO A 675 -17.74 6.06 -19.78
C PRO A 675 -18.31 4.65 -19.59
N ASP A 676 -19.61 4.50 -19.80
CA ASP A 676 -20.23 3.18 -19.72
C ASP A 676 -19.62 2.26 -20.79
N ALA A 677 -19.44 0.99 -20.46
CA ALA A 677 -18.91 0.03 -21.43
C ALA A 677 -19.89 -0.09 -22.59
N VAL A 678 -19.42 0.18 -23.79
CA VAL A 678 -20.21 -0.08 -24.99
C VAL A 678 -20.19 -1.59 -25.21
N ASP A 679 -21.35 -2.22 -25.18
CA ASP A 679 -21.54 -3.62 -25.58
C ASP A 679 -21.26 -3.77 -27.09
N ASN A 680 -20.01 -3.81 -27.46
CA ASN A 680 -19.60 -4.15 -28.81
C ASN A 680 -18.49 -5.19 -28.75
N ASP A 681 -18.62 -6.24 -29.54
CA ASP A 681 -17.63 -7.30 -29.84
C ASP A 681 -16.26 -6.79 -30.36
N LEU A 682 -16.06 -5.49 -30.36
CA LEU A 682 -14.80 -4.82 -30.67
C LEU A 682 -14.00 -4.61 -29.37
N ALA A 683 -13.54 -5.70 -28.76
CA ALA A 683 -12.67 -5.71 -27.58
C ALA A 683 -11.33 -4.95 -27.76
N ALA A 684 -11.15 -4.21 -28.84
CA ALA A 684 -9.96 -3.43 -29.17
C ALA A 684 -10.19 -1.91 -29.18
N ALA A 685 -11.43 -1.43 -29.09
CA ALA A 685 -11.68 0.01 -29.12
C ALA A 685 -11.45 0.64 -27.74
N ARG A 686 -10.57 1.62 -27.68
CA ARG A 686 -10.33 2.41 -26.47
C ARG A 686 -11.55 3.32 -26.18
N PRO A 687 -11.86 3.61 -24.92
CA PRO A 687 -13.00 4.47 -24.59
C PRO A 687 -12.81 5.89 -25.11
N ASP A 688 -13.91 6.53 -25.48
CA ASP A 688 -13.98 7.96 -25.74
C ASP A 688 -15.17 8.52 -24.93
N PRO A 689 -14.95 9.44 -23.95
CA PRO A 689 -13.67 10.06 -23.58
C PRO A 689 -12.71 9.11 -22.81
N ARG A 690 -11.42 9.40 -22.92
CA ARG A 690 -10.33 8.65 -22.28
C ARG A 690 -9.61 9.48 -21.23
N GLY A 691 -9.29 8.88 -20.09
CA GLY A 691 -8.56 9.54 -19.02
C GLY A 691 -7.16 9.99 -19.43
N LEU A 692 -6.76 11.19 -19.00
CA LEU A 692 -5.45 11.77 -19.20
C LEU A 692 -4.94 12.44 -17.93
N GLY A 693 -3.99 11.80 -17.26
CA GLY A 693 -3.42 12.25 -16.00
C GLY A 693 -4.16 11.75 -14.77
N ARG A 694 -3.66 12.16 -13.60
CA ARG A 694 -4.24 11.79 -12.31
C ARG A 694 -5.37 12.74 -11.95
N GLY A 695 -6.55 12.19 -11.75
CA GLY A 695 -7.70 12.92 -11.23
C GLY A 695 -7.53 13.32 -9.76
N LEU A 696 -8.56 13.92 -9.20
CA LEU A 696 -8.58 14.47 -7.85
C LEU A 696 -9.93 14.21 -7.19
N ILE A 697 -9.92 14.00 -5.88
CA ILE A 697 -11.12 14.03 -5.04
C ILE A 697 -11.05 15.30 -4.20
N ALA A 698 -12.06 16.16 -4.32
CA ALA A 698 -12.13 17.41 -3.57
C ALA A 698 -13.59 17.81 -3.28
N GLY A 699 -13.90 18.28 -2.08
CA GLY A 699 -15.26 18.66 -1.69
C GLY A 699 -16.31 17.54 -1.79
N GLY A 700 -15.90 16.28 -1.72
CA GLY A 700 -16.77 15.12 -1.91
C GLY A 700 -17.12 14.82 -3.38
N GLU A 701 -16.48 15.53 -4.32
CA GLU A 701 -16.59 15.35 -5.76
C GLU A 701 -15.36 14.66 -6.33
N VAL A 702 -15.52 13.93 -7.43
CA VAL A 702 -14.44 13.30 -8.19
C VAL A 702 -14.23 14.07 -9.49
N TYR A 703 -13.02 14.54 -9.70
CA TYR A 703 -12.59 15.27 -10.91
C TYR A 703 -11.74 14.34 -11.76
N TRP A 704 -12.21 14.00 -12.93
CA TRP A 704 -11.55 13.11 -13.86
C TRP A 704 -11.14 13.85 -15.13
N PRO A 705 -9.84 14.11 -15.34
CA PRO A 705 -9.37 14.81 -16.53
C PRO A 705 -9.30 13.84 -17.71
N THR A 706 -9.76 14.32 -18.85
CA THR A 706 -9.53 13.76 -20.18
C THR A 706 -8.74 14.76 -21.01
N ARG A 707 -8.49 14.47 -22.26
CA ARG A 707 -7.74 15.41 -23.13
C ARG A 707 -8.42 16.77 -23.25
N GLU A 708 -9.75 16.80 -23.33
CA GLU A 708 -10.52 17.97 -23.70
C GLU A 708 -11.40 18.52 -22.57
N THR A 709 -11.72 17.67 -21.58
CA THR A 709 -12.72 18.00 -20.57
C THR A 709 -12.34 17.41 -19.22
N ILE A 710 -12.63 18.11 -18.13
CA ILE A 710 -12.65 17.54 -16.78
C ILE A 710 -14.10 17.20 -16.47
N TYR A 711 -14.38 15.91 -16.29
CA TYR A 711 -15.67 15.41 -15.83
C TYR A 711 -15.73 15.43 -14.32
N VAL A 712 -16.79 16.00 -13.76
CA VAL A 712 -16.98 16.13 -12.31
C VAL A 712 -18.18 15.31 -11.88
N PHE A 713 -17.93 14.36 -10.99
CA PHE A 713 -18.97 13.49 -10.44
C PHE A 713 -19.24 13.81 -8.98
N ARG A 714 -20.50 13.81 -8.60
CA ARG A 714 -20.96 13.97 -7.21
C ARG A 714 -21.71 12.75 -6.76
N ARG A 715 -21.54 12.41 -5.50
CA ARG A 715 -22.27 11.33 -4.85
C ARG A 715 -23.60 11.88 -4.32
N GLU A 716 -24.72 11.44 -4.88
CA GLU A 716 -26.03 11.73 -4.35
C GLU A 716 -26.46 10.62 -3.39
N VAL A 717 -26.88 11.02 -2.20
CA VAL A 717 -27.40 10.10 -1.18
C VAL A 717 -28.92 10.15 -1.24
N ALA A 718 -29.52 9.24 -2.00
CA ALA A 718 -30.96 8.99 -1.95
C ALA A 718 -31.29 8.11 -0.74
N ARG A 719 -32.60 8.07 -0.32
CA ARG A 719 -33.00 7.38 0.92
C ARG A 719 -32.56 5.92 1.02
N ASP A 720 -32.34 5.21 -0.10
CA ASP A 720 -32.02 3.77 -0.12
C ASP A 720 -30.76 3.40 -0.90
N ALA A 721 -30.14 4.31 -1.64
CA ALA A 721 -28.89 4.05 -2.36
C ALA A 721 -28.10 5.33 -2.62
N ALA A 722 -26.78 5.25 -2.50
CA ALA A 722 -25.89 6.31 -2.94
C ALA A 722 -25.48 6.04 -4.39
N ALA A 723 -25.75 6.98 -5.28
CA ALA A 723 -25.40 6.89 -6.68
C ALA A 723 -24.41 8.01 -7.07
N TRP A 724 -23.46 7.70 -7.93
CA TRP A 724 -22.60 8.69 -8.54
C TRP A 724 -23.25 9.25 -9.79
N GLN A 725 -23.33 10.57 -9.91
CA GLN A 725 -23.89 11.25 -11.08
C GLN A 725 -22.90 12.23 -11.65
N LEU A 726 -22.89 12.37 -12.98
CA LEU A 726 -22.17 13.43 -13.64
C LEU A 726 -22.83 14.77 -13.26
N HIS A 727 -22.09 15.58 -12.50
CA HIS A 727 -22.59 16.85 -11.97
C HIS A 727 -22.33 18.00 -12.93
N ARG A 728 -21.11 18.05 -13.52
CA ARG A 728 -20.71 19.08 -14.48
C ARG A 728 -19.54 18.64 -15.33
N GLN A 729 -19.30 19.40 -16.40
CA GLN A 729 -18.17 19.25 -17.31
C GLN A 729 -17.45 20.60 -17.40
N ILE A 730 -16.14 20.56 -17.42
CA ILE A 730 -15.27 21.74 -17.55
C ILE A 730 -14.47 21.56 -18.82
N ASP A 731 -14.86 22.27 -19.89
CA ASP A 731 -14.19 22.18 -21.19
C ASP A 731 -12.82 22.87 -21.12
N LEU A 732 -11.79 22.17 -21.53
CA LEU A 732 -10.39 22.63 -21.46
C LEU A 732 -9.95 23.34 -22.75
N LEU A 733 -10.41 22.88 -23.91
CA LEU A 733 -10.01 23.44 -25.21
C LEU A 733 -10.32 24.95 -25.36
N PRO A 734 -11.50 25.45 -24.97
CA PRO A 734 -11.77 26.90 -25.03
C PRO A 734 -10.87 27.71 -24.11
N ARG A 735 -10.24 27.07 -23.12
CA ARG A 735 -9.28 27.70 -22.21
C ARG A 735 -7.82 27.61 -22.67
N GLY A 736 -7.58 27.01 -23.85
CA GLY A 736 -6.26 26.90 -24.45
C GLY A 736 -5.38 25.83 -23.77
N VAL A 737 -5.98 24.85 -23.10
CA VAL A 737 -5.26 23.79 -22.36
C VAL A 737 -5.78 22.40 -22.72
N SER A 738 -4.97 21.38 -22.47
CA SER A 738 -5.38 19.98 -22.50
C SER A 738 -5.35 19.37 -21.10
N GLY A 739 -5.91 18.19 -20.92
CA GLY A 739 -5.91 17.49 -19.64
C GLY A 739 -4.53 17.18 -19.10
N GLY A 740 -4.49 16.82 -17.82
CA GLY A 740 -3.25 16.58 -17.09
C GLY A 740 -3.50 16.17 -15.65
N HIS A 741 -2.43 16.14 -14.84
CA HIS A 741 -2.57 15.93 -13.40
C HIS A 741 -3.24 17.14 -12.74
N LEU A 742 -4.15 16.87 -11.83
CA LEU A 742 -4.88 17.89 -11.08
C LEU A 742 -4.37 17.97 -9.63
N LEU A 743 -4.14 19.19 -9.16
CA LEU A 743 -3.86 19.51 -7.76
C LEU A 743 -4.66 20.73 -7.36
N ILE A 744 -5.10 20.79 -6.11
CA ILE A 744 -5.75 21.98 -5.57
C ILE A 744 -5.05 22.45 -4.30
N CYS A 745 -4.87 23.74 -4.18
CA CYS A 745 -4.41 24.39 -2.97
C CYS A 745 -5.06 25.78 -2.84
N ASN A 746 -5.71 26.00 -1.72
CA ASN A 746 -6.46 27.25 -1.45
C ASN A 746 -7.50 27.57 -2.54
N ASP A 747 -7.30 28.68 -3.25
CA ASP A 747 -8.14 29.17 -4.35
C ASP A 747 -7.56 28.88 -5.73
N ARG A 748 -6.60 27.97 -5.84
CA ARG A 748 -5.93 27.62 -7.11
C ARG A 748 -6.11 26.14 -7.44
N LEU A 749 -6.47 25.87 -8.70
CA LEU A 749 -6.29 24.60 -9.34
C LEU A 749 -5.03 24.63 -10.19
N LEU A 750 -4.14 23.71 -9.97
CA LEU A 750 -3.03 23.43 -10.87
C LEU A 750 -3.38 22.28 -11.81
N LEU A 751 -3.08 22.47 -13.09
CA LEU A 751 -3.20 21.45 -14.13
C LEU A 751 -1.82 21.26 -14.78
N VAL A 752 -1.31 20.04 -14.71
CA VAL A 752 0.05 19.69 -15.16
C VAL A 752 -0.06 18.82 -16.40
N THR A 753 0.30 19.37 -17.54
CA THR A 753 0.39 18.65 -18.81
C THR A 753 1.80 18.09 -19.03
N ALA A 754 2.06 17.49 -20.17
CA ALA A 754 3.38 16.96 -20.51
C ALA A 754 4.49 18.03 -20.53
N ASN A 755 4.16 19.26 -20.90
CA ASN A 755 5.13 20.33 -21.15
C ASN A 755 4.80 21.68 -20.49
N ARG A 756 3.71 21.77 -19.73
CA ARG A 756 3.30 23.01 -19.06
C ARG A 756 2.62 22.73 -17.72
N LEU A 757 2.81 23.67 -16.82
CA LEU A 757 2.09 23.82 -15.58
C LEU A 757 1.18 25.03 -15.69
N PHE A 758 -0.11 24.84 -15.55
CA PHE A 758 -1.12 25.89 -15.58
C PHE A 758 -1.72 26.09 -14.19
N ALA A 759 -2.03 27.34 -13.85
CA ALA A 759 -2.80 27.65 -12.66
C ALA A 759 -4.10 28.37 -13.02
N PHE A 760 -5.18 27.87 -12.46
CA PHE A 760 -6.51 28.49 -12.58
C PHE A 760 -6.94 29.03 -11.21
N ARG A 761 -7.74 30.09 -11.25
CA ARG A 761 -8.45 30.56 -10.08
C ARG A 761 -9.68 29.69 -9.86
N ASN A 762 -9.91 29.31 -8.61
CA ASN A 762 -11.16 28.69 -8.19
C ASN A 762 -12.15 29.80 -7.84
N ASP A 763 -13.29 29.81 -8.50
CA ASP A 763 -14.32 30.85 -8.32
C ASP A 763 -15.26 30.56 -7.16
#